data_8d5b5448cef3d1256b7e7592192c92cb
#
_entry.id   8d5b5448cef3d1256b7e7592192c92cb
#
_cell.length_a   1.000
_cell.length_b   1.000
_cell.length_c   1.000
_cell.angle_alpha   90.00
_cell.angle_beta   90.00
_cell.angle_gamma   90.00
#
_symmetry.space_group_name_H-M   'P 1'
#
loop_
_entity.id
_entity.type
_entity.pdbx_description
1 polymer ?
#
loop_
_entity_poly.entity_id
_entity_poly.type
_entity_poly.pdbx_seq_one_letter_code
_entity_poly.pdbx_strand_id
1 'polypeptide(L)'
;MENLELTQNEFELKYGGEYRKGQGHCGPTNPNNHFTSQANSGAPTYSAPTTDDATALVKSVLPVSHEMVFGHPVIDFIYTLLPNGAPEGSRHKWMLKLANDLLILCDDDVKKVKAILLSLQWVKDVTIERGMSELDRVIESAQKLKQKRESENLYDLMPSREMRRAIEKVTQRKFKVLVLETHKNAMGNLDPSQRDDITHTLERIGKELKKLTPYYPFMRLLFHGLKSKHYVAALFVGGAFAMTLMTRCWYKFWPEPGRKCRMNCILELIGRSGSGKHIAVDLYKILMEPLKKGDAAQIAALNNWNWEKEQNSGASKNKNKRPTGIFRCMPSETSAAAIREAEMNAHEEIDGEDIYLHIFQFNSELDDMIRQSKKGYMDIETLFLKGFHNEPHGVYLKTSSSMIGEYDVHFNVVYTGTGDALSKQATESSFLSGKLFRTTAVPMGDTNYEMRENREYTQEDKLRNQQLHAWAYNFDSTKGEIPCKPISDALYDWTERRMKDAQEEDSKALEDMVKRPCWHAINYVLPFVVSRHWDQMVKDEDGRMKCGTGFAVDKYDKKLALLIANAHMAFQQYFFLSLGEDYYDKEIISSVSKSHLQQRSMLILRQLPDPFTREDIDKAFGYNGVMSSINSRVKRLQDDGLIQKIRTGEDKGKFRKLI
;
A
#
# COMPACT_ATOMS: atom_id res chain seq x y z
N MET A 1 26.59 -37.18 -6.51
CA MET A 1 25.17 -36.79 -6.47
C MET A 1 24.90 -36.16 -7.82
N GLU A 2 24.25 -36.91 -8.68
CA GLU A 2 23.96 -36.48 -10.06
C GLU A 2 22.96 -35.32 -10.07
N ASN A 3 23.30 -34.29 -10.81
CA ASN A 3 22.47 -33.12 -11.04
C ASN A 3 21.22 -33.54 -11.83
N LEU A 4 20.04 -33.46 -11.21
CA LEU A 4 18.77 -33.54 -11.90
C LEU A 4 18.42 -32.12 -12.43
N GLU A 5 19.08 -31.74 -13.51
CA GLU A 5 18.64 -30.63 -14.37
C GLU A 5 17.53 -31.19 -15.28
N LEU A 6 16.27 -30.93 -14.92
CA LEU A 6 15.16 -31.12 -15.85
C LEU A 6 15.06 -29.87 -16.71
N THR A 7 15.29 -30.02 -18.01
CA THR A 7 15.05 -28.94 -18.99
C THR A 7 13.55 -28.67 -19.13
N GLN A 8 13.20 -27.44 -19.54
CA GLN A 8 11.80 -27.02 -19.76
C GLN A 8 11.06 -27.98 -20.71
N ASN A 9 11.73 -28.50 -21.74
CA ASN A 9 11.18 -29.44 -22.71
C ASN A 9 10.88 -30.83 -22.10
N GLU A 10 11.71 -31.31 -21.18
CA GLU A 10 11.44 -32.57 -20.48
C GLU A 10 10.26 -32.45 -19.50
N PHE A 11 10.06 -31.28 -18.97
CA PHE A 11 8.91 -30.99 -18.10
C PHE A 11 7.61 -30.92 -18.91
N GLU A 12 7.60 -30.30 -20.08
CA GLU A 12 6.45 -30.24 -20.98
C GLU A 12 6.09 -31.61 -21.58
N LEU A 13 7.08 -32.42 -21.93
CA LEU A 13 6.88 -33.82 -22.43
C LEU A 13 6.33 -34.74 -21.33
N LYS A 14 6.65 -34.51 -20.06
CA LYS A 14 6.25 -35.41 -18.96
C LYS A 14 4.89 -35.05 -18.34
N TYR A 15 4.41 -33.82 -18.51
CA TYR A 15 3.20 -33.30 -17.85
C TYR A 15 2.23 -32.56 -18.79
N GLY A 16 2.54 -32.39 -20.08
CA GLY A 16 1.73 -31.71 -21.11
C GLY A 16 0.83 -32.62 -21.93
N GLY A 17 0.73 -33.90 -21.61
CA GLY A 17 -0.06 -34.87 -22.32
C GLY A 17 -1.51 -34.94 -21.83
N GLU A 18 -2.44 -34.60 -22.74
CA GLU A 18 -3.83 -35.05 -22.81
C GLU A 18 -4.88 -34.35 -21.95
N TYR A 19 -5.44 -33.24 -22.48
CA TYR A 19 -6.84 -32.92 -22.29
C TYR A 19 -7.63 -33.42 -23.54
N ARG A 20 -8.04 -34.66 -23.56
CA ARG A 20 -9.03 -35.17 -24.54
C ARG A 20 -10.43 -35.03 -23.97
N LYS A 21 -11.29 -34.40 -24.78
CA LYS A 21 -12.74 -34.30 -24.62
C LYS A 21 -13.35 -35.71 -24.44
N GLY A 22 -13.96 -35.94 -23.28
CA GLY A 22 -14.89 -37.04 -23.07
C GLY A 22 -16.30 -36.61 -23.48
N GLN A 23 -16.79 -37.17 -24.59
CA GLN A 23 -18.22 -37.24 -24.91
C GLN A 23 -18.88 -38.30 -24.02
N GLY A 24 -19.98 -37.97 -23.38
CA GLY A 24 -20.82 -38.92 -22.66
C GLY A 24 -22.29 -38.53 -22.82
N HIS A 25 -22.98 -39.31 -23.64
CA HIS A 25 -24.44 -39.32 -23.81
C HIS A 25 -25.19 -39.63 -22.54
N CYS A 26 -26.35 -38.98 -22.36
CA CYS A 26 -27.67 -39.63 -22.22
C CYS A 26 -28.75 -38.56 -22.05
N GLY A 27 -29.72 -38.54 -22.97
CA GLY A 27 -31.03 -37.91 -22.80
C GLY A 27 -32.00 -38.92 -22.14
N PRO A 28 -33.36 -38.84 -22.29
CA PRO A 28 -34.20 -37.73 -22.70
C PRO A 28 -35.42 -37.54 -21.78
N THR A 29 -36.23 -36.51 -21.96
CA THR A 29 -37.69 -36.51 -22.07
C THR A 29 -38.31 -35.12 -21.98
N ASN A 30 -38.87 -34.72 -22.94
CA ASN A 30 -40.02 -34.04 -23.55
C ASN A 30 -41.25 -33.78 -22.59
N PRO A 31 -42.32 -33.01 -22.99
CA PRO A 31 -42.48 -32.00 -24.07
C PRO A 31 -43.37 -30.76 -23.72
N ASN A 32 -43.48 -29.90 -24.74
CA ASN A 32 -44.59 -28.98 -25.05
C ASN A 32 -44.70 -27.64 -24.33
N ASN A 33 -44.45 -26.55 -25.07
CA ASN A 33 -45.56 -25.68 -25.53
C ASN A 33 -45.14 -24.79 -26.70
N HIS A 34 -45.93 -24.89 -27.75
CA HIS A 34 -45.96 -24.01 -28.93
C HIS A 34 -46.28 -22.57 -28.54
N PHE A 35 -45.61 -21.56 -29.13
CA PHE A 35 -46.27 -20.40 -29.67
C PHE A 35 -45.54 -19.91 -30.94
N THR A 36 -46.34 -19.66 -31.91
CA THR A 36 -46.15 -19.37 -33.34
C THR A 36 -45.41 -18.04 -33.58
N SER A 37 -44.51 -18.12 -34.58
CA SER A 37 -43.94 -16.98 -35.30
C SER A 37 -44.94 -16.20 -36.13
N GLN A 38 -44.93 -14.90 -36.09
CA GLN A 38 -45.33 -14.05 -37.20
C GLN A 38 -44.25 -12.97 -37.43
N ALA A 39 -43.64 -13.08 -38.59
CA ALA A 39 -42.78 -12.05 -39.12
C ALA A 39 -43.62 -10.86 -39.59
N ASN A 40 -43.22 -9.68 -39.26
CA ASN A 40 -43.62 -8.47 -39.97
C ASN A 40 -42.41 -7.59 -40.23
N SER A 41 -42.05 -7.54 -41.49
CA SER A 41 -41.09 -6.66 -42.10
C SER A 41 -41.65 -5.23 -42.16
N GLY A 42 -40.94 -4.28 -41.58
CA GLY A 42 -41.24 -2.86 -41.73
C GLY A 42 -40.12 -2.02 -41.13
N ALA A 43 -39.16 -1.62 -41.95
CA ALA A 43 -38.14 -0.66 -41.58
C ALA A 43 -38.77 0.74 -41.45
N PRO A 44 -38.58 1.47 -40.32
CA PRO A 44 -38.89 2.87 -40.27
C PRO A 44 -37.69 3.70 -40.73
N THR A 45 -37.94 4.49 -41.77
CA THR A 45 -37.13 5.65 -42.18
C THR A 45 -37.07 6.67 -41.04
N TYR A 46 -35.84 6.91 -40.54
CA TYR A 46 -35.59 8.00 -39.59
C TYR A 46 -35.57 9.34 -40.37
N SER A 47 -36.56 10.19 -40.15
CA SER A 47 -36.48 11.61 -40.37
C SER A 47 -35.87 12.30 -39.15
N ALA A 48 -34.94 13.24 -39.39
CA ALA A 48 -34.30 14.03 -38.35
C ALA A 48 -35.37 14.84 -37.56
N PRO A 49 -35.31 14.88 -36.21
CA PRO A 49 -36.26 15.65 -35.42
C PRO A 49 -36.08 17.14 -35.63
N THR A 50 -37.18 17.85 -35.82
CA THR A 50 -37.25 19.30 -35.91
C THR A 50 -37.06 19.93 -34.52
N THR A 51 -36.65 21.21 -34.49
CA THR A 51 -36.38 21.98 -33.26
C THR A 51 -37.54 22.02 -32.26
N ASP A 52 -38.76 21.77 -32.70
CA ASP A 52 -39.97 21.72 -31.85
C ASP A 52 -40.06 20.42 -31.00
N ASP A 53 -39.56 19.30 -31.53
CA ASP A 53 -39.52 18.04 -30.80
C ASP A 53 -38.53 18.05 -29.60
N ALA A 54 -37.40 18.74 -29.75
CA ALA A 54 -36.42 18.88 -28.64
C ALA A 54 -36.99 19.73 -27.49
N THR A 55 -37.78 20.75 -27.82
CA THR A 55 -38.45 21.63 -26.83
C THR A 55 -39.62 20.92 -26.15
N ALA A 56 -40.33 20.03 -26.86
CA ALA A 56 -41.40 19.20 -26.32
C ALA A 56 -40.85 18.10 -25.39
N LEU A 57 -39.72 17.47 -25.73
CA LEU A 57 -39.05 16.50 -24.86
C LEU A 57 -38.51 17.13 -23.54
N VAL A 58 -38.03 18.36 -23.62
CA VAL A 58 -37.56 19.11 -22.42
C VAL A 58 -38.75 19.50 -21.51
N LYS A 59 -39.95 19.70 -22.08
CA LYS A 59 -41.16 20.00 -21.30
C LYS A 59 -41.83 18.76 -20.70
N SER A 60 -41.56 17.57 -21.20
CA SER A 60 -42.12 16.31 -20.71
C SER A 60 -41.24 15.60 -19.67
N VAL A 61 -40.13 16.21 -19.22
CA VAL A 61 -39.29 15.64 -18.19
C VAL A 61 -40.03 15.59 -16.86
N LEU A 62 -40.27 14.38 -16.41
CA LEU A 62 -40.80 13.94 -15.12
C LEU A 62 -40.36 14.81 -13.95
N PRO A 63 -41.13 14.85 -12.86
CA PRO A 63 -40.82 15.65 -11.68
C PRO A 63 -39.42 15.31 -11.17
N VAL A 64 -38.71 16.34 -10.73
CA VAL A 64 -37.37 16.31 -10.16
C VAL A 64 -37.14 14.97 -9.45
N SER A 65 -36.25 14.15 -9.97
CA SER A 65 -35.94 12.86 -9.35
C SER A 65 -35.38 13.14 -7.95
N HIS A 66 -36.15 12.83 -6.92
CA HIS A 66 -35.70 12.88 -5.54
C HIS A 66 -34.79 11.68 -5.24
N GLU A 67 -33.74 11.50 -6.08
CA GLU A 67 -32.76 10.47 -5.80
C GLU A 67 -32.08 10.81 -4.48
N MET A 68 -32.22 9.89 -3.53
CA MET A 68 -31.72 10.06 -2.16
C MET A 68 -30.42 9.28 -1.98
N VAL A 69 -29.38 9.93 -1.54
CA VAL A 69 -28.13 9.31 -1.14
C VAL A 69 -27.80 9.78 0.28
N PHE A 70 -27.45 8.86 1.16
CA PHE A 70 -27.22 9.12 2.59
C PHE A 70 -28.38 9.85 3.30
N GLY A 71 -29.62 9.60 2.85
CA GLY A 71 -30.81 10.21 3.43
C GLY A 71 -31.10 11.64 2.98
N HIS A 72 -30.34 12.19 2.02
CA HIS A 72 -30.51 13.54 1.46
C HIS A 72 -30.65 13.50 -0.06
N PRO A 73 -31.39 14.45 -0.66
CA PRO A 73 -31.46 14.59 -2.11
C PRO A 73 -30.07 14.85 -2.70
N VAL A 74 -29.67 14.09 -3.72
CA VAL A 74 -28.36 14.28 -4.40
C VAL A 74 -28.18 15.70 -4.93
N ILE A 75 -29.28 16.34 -5.31
CA ILE A 75 -29.26 17.71 -5.82
C ILE A 75 -28.76 18.73 -4.78
N ASP A 76 -28.97 18.48 -3.47
CA ASP A 76 -28.52 19.35 -2.39
C ASP A 76 -26.99 19.38 -2.29
N PHE A 77 -26.35 18.25 -2.59
CA PHE A 77 -24.88 18.16 -2.65
C PHE A 77 -24.35 18.98 -3.82
N ILE A 78 -25.00 18.89 -4.98
CA ILE A 78 -24.61 19.65 -6.18
C ILE A 78 -24.79 21.15 -5.95
N TYR A 79 -25.89 21.62 -5.36
CA TYR A 79 -26.07 23.02 -5.03
C TYR A 79 -25.12 23.52 -3.94
N THR A 80 -24.71 22.65 -3.02
CA THR A 80 -23.68 22.98 -2.03
C THR A 80 -22.30 23.13 -2.67
N LEU A 81 -22.02 22.32 -3.71
CA LEU A 81 -20.80 22.38 -4.48
C LEU A 81 -20.75 23.55 -5.45
N LEU A 82 -21.86 23.80 -6.14
CA LEU A 82 -22.03 24.81 -7.19
C LEU A 82 -23.26 25.68 -6.91
N PRO A 83 -23.23 26.58 -5.92
CA PRO A 83 -24.40 27.38 -5.53
C PRO A 83 -24.96 28.25 -6.67
N ASN A 84 -24.09 28.75 -7.55
CA ASN A 84 -24.44 29.61 -8.68
C ASN A 84 -24.34 28.89 -10.04
N GLY A 85 -24.30 27.53 -10.02
CA GLY A 85 -24.03 26.74 -11.22
C GLY A 85 -22.57 26.79 -11.69
N ALA A 86 -22.26 26.09 -12.77
CA ALA A 86 -20.90 26.05 -13.30
C ALA A 86 -20.57 27.34 -14.06
N PRO A 87 -19.38 27.95 -13.85
CA PRO A 87 -18.95 29.15 -14.57
C PRO A 87 -18.92 28.95 -16.10
N GLU A 88 -19.26 29.99 -16.87
CA GLU A 88 -19.06 29.96 -18.31
C GLU A 88 -17.62 29.63 -18.68
N GLY A 89 -17.42 28.86 -19.74
CA GLY A 89 -16.09 28.38 -20.15
C GLY A 89 -15.63 27.11 -19.43
N SER A 90 -16.21 26.78 -18.29
CA SER A 90 -15.86 25.53 -17.54
C SER A 90 -17.03 24.54 -17.44
N ARG A 91 -18.21 24.86 -18.04
CA ARG A 91 -19.44 24.05 -17.95
C ARG A 91 -19.23 22.61 -18.40
N HIS A 92 -18.53 22.39 -19.51
CA HIS A 92 -18.22 21.00 -19.98
C HIS A 92 -17.38 20.22 -18.99
N LYS A 93 -16.35 20.83 -18.41
CA LYS A 93 -15.49 20.19 -17.39
C LYS A 93 -16.30 19.81 -16.15
N TRP A 94 -17.20 20.70 -15.69
CA TRP A 94 -18.05 20.42 -14.55
C TRP A 94 -19.12 19.36 -14.84
N MET A 95 -19.69 19.34 -16.04
CA MET A 95 -20.60 18.27 -16.45
C MET A 95 -19.91 16.90 -16.39
N LEU A 96 -18.69 16.79 -16.94
CA LEU A 96 -17.92 15.53 -16.90
C LEU A 96 -17.59 15.11 -15.47
N LYS A 97 -17.16 16.05 -14.63
CA LYS A 97 -16.84 15.78 -13.21
C LYS A 97 -18.08 15.32 -12.43
N LEU A 98 -19.20 16.04 -12.57
CA LEU A 98 -20.47 15.65 -11.93
C LEU A 98 -20.98 14.32 -12.47
N ALA A 99 -20.90 14.05 -13.77
CA ALA A 99 -21.29 12.77 -14.33
C ALA A 99 -20.50 11.62 -13.73
N ASN A 100 -19.18 11.77 -13.56
CA ASN A 100 -18.35 10.76 -12.93
C ASN A 100 -18.69 10.56 -11.44
N ASP A 101 -18.89 11.63 -10.67
CA ASP A 101 -19.28 11.54 -9.26
C ASP A 101 -20.67 10.90 -9.11
N LEU A 102 -21.63 11.26 -9.97
CA LEU A 102 -22.99 10.72 -9.95
C LEU A 102 -23.02 9.24 -10.37
N LEU A 103 -22.20 8.80 -11.32
CA LEU A 103 -22.07 7.37 -11.66
C LEU A 103 -21.62 6.55 -10.45
N ILE A 104 -20.76 7.09 -9.59
CA ILE A 104 -20.33 6.43 -8.36
C ILE A 104 -21.45 6.45 -7.30
N LEU A 105 -22.14 7.58 -7.14
CA LEU A 105 -23.18 7.74 -6.11
C LEU A 105 -24.50 7.06 -6.45
N CYS A 106 -24.80 6.80 -7.72
CA CYS A 106 -26.03 6.21 -8.22
C CYS A 106 -25.83 4.81 -8.84
N ASP A 107 -24.79 4.08 -8.43
CA ASP A 107 -24.51 2.69 -8.82
C ASP A 107 -24.57 2.45 -10.34
N ASP A 108 -23.95 3.33 -11.13
CA ASP A 108 -23.90 3.27 -12.59
C ASP A 108 -25.25 3.41 -13.32
N ASP A 109 -26.30 3.84 -12.62
CA ASP A 109 -27.59 4.10 -13.27
C ASP A 109 -27.55 5.37 -14.14
N VAL A 110 -27.21 5.19 -15.41
CA VAL A 110 -27.12 6.26 -16.41
C VAL A 110 -28.41 7.07 -16.53
N LYS A 111 -29.57 6.42 -16.36
CA LYS A 111 -30.87 7.11 -16.44
C LYS A 111 -31.04 8.10 -15.31
N LYS A 112 -30.68 7.69 -14.08
CA LYS A 112 -30.67 8.56 -12.90
C LYS A 112 -29.67 9.71 -13.07
N VAL A 113 -28.44 9.41 -13.46
CA VAL A 113 -27.40 10.41 -13.69
C VAL A 113 -27.86 11.45 -14.72
N LYS A 114 -28.43 11.01 -15.83
CA LYS A 114 -28.97 11.91 -16.87
C LYS A 114 -30.13 12.77 -16.34
N ALA A 115 -31.04 12.20 -15.58
CA ALA A 115 -32.17 12.92 -14.98
C ALA A 115 -31.69 13.99 -13.98
N ILE A 116 -30.71 13.65 -13.11
CA ILE A 116 -30.13 14.59 -12.15
C ILE A 116 -29.43 15.76 -12.89
N LEU A 117 -28.60 15.45 -13.86
CA LEU A 117 -27.89 16.49 -14.64
C LEU A 117 -28.87 17.41 -15.36
N LEU A 118 -29.94 16.86 -15.96
CA LEU A 118 -31.00 17.66 -16.61
C LEU A 118 -31.87 18.44 -15.61
N SER A 119 -31.83 18.18 -14.32
CA SER A 119 -32.50 19.01 -13.33
C SER A 119 -31.80 20.36 -13.12
N LEU A 120 -30.49 20.43 -13.44
CA LEU A 120 -29.68 21.65 -13.30
C LEU A 120 -29.94 22.63 -14.46
N GLN A 121 -30.32 23.88 -14.13
CA GLN A 121 -30.66 24.88 -15.16
C GLN A 121 -29.51 25.13 -16.16
N TRP A 122 -28.27 25.31 -15.67
CA TRP A 122 -27.12 25.56 -16.54
C TRP A 122 -26.77 24.37 -17.47
N VAL A 123 -27.13 23.12 -17.09
CA VAL A 123 -27.00 21.93 -17.97
C VAL A 123 -28.07 21.94 -19.03
N LYS A 124 -29.30 22.34 -18.69
CA LYS A 124 -30.38 22.55 -19.69
C LYS A 124 -29.98 23.59 -20.72
N ASP A 125 -29.40 24.72 -20.28
CA ASP A 125 -28.96 25.77 -21.17
C ASP A 125 -27.92 25.25 -22.18
N VAL A 126 -26.91 24.44 -21.70
CA VAL A 126 -25.91 23.80 -22.57
C VAL A 126 -26.55 22.80 -23.52
N THR A 127 -27.53 22.00 -23.06
CA THR A 127 -28.20 21.01 -23.92
C THR A 127 -29.14 21.67 -24.97
N ILE A 128 -29.70 22.81 -24.65
CA ILE A 128 -30.45 23.62 -25.64
C ILE A 128 -29.51 24.21 -26.69
N GLU A 129 -28.35 24.72 -26.26
CA GLU A 129 -27.35 25.35 -27.15
C GLU A 129 -26.65 24.31 -28.05
N ARG A 130 -26.26 23.13 -27.52
CA ARG A 130 -25.39 22.17 -28.20
C ARG A 130 -26.06 20.83 -28.53
N GLY A 131 -27.31 20.66 -28.17
CA GLY A 131 -28.09 19.45 -28.38
C GLY A 131 -27.90 18.39 -27.25
N MET A 132 -28.90 17.52 -27.12
CA MET A 132 -28.90 16.42 -26.13
C MET A 132 -27.74 15.43 -26.32
N SER A 133 -27.23 15.29 -27.55
CA SER A 133 -26.08 14.43 -27.87
C SER A 133 -24.81 14.85 -27.14
N GLU A 134 -24.66 16.09 -26.72
CA GLU A 134 -23.51 16.56 -25.93
C GLU A 134 -23.55 15.95 -24.51
N LEU A 135 -24.70 15.95 -23.86
CA LEU A 135 -24.87 15.33 -22.53
C LEU A 135 -24.61 13.83 -22.60
N ASP A 136 -25.12 13.15 -23.64
CA ASP A 136 -24.87 11.71 -23.81
C ASP A 136 -23.38 11.40 -23.99
N ARG A 137 -22.66 12.19 -24.79
CA ARG A 137 -21.19 12.07 -24.95
C ARG A 137 -20.44 12.29 -23.64
N VAL A 138 -20.87 13.26 -22.84
CA VAL A 138 -20.26 13.54 -21.53
C VAL A 138 -20.45 12.35 -20.59
N ILE A 139 -21.64 11.76 -20.52
CA ILE A 139 -21.94 10.60 -19.69
C ILE A 139 -21.14 9.37 -20.17
N GLU A 140 -21.10 9.11 -21.48
CA GLU A 140 -20.27 8.03 -22.04
C GLU A 140 -18.78 8.24 -21.73
N SER A 141 -18.29 9.47 -21.80
CA SER A 141 -16.90 9.79 -21.46
C SER A 141 -16.62 9.55 -19.98
N ALA A 142 -17.55 9.90 -19.10
CA ALA A 142 -17.46 9.62 -17.67
C ALA A 142 -17.48 8.10 -17.40
N GLN A 143 -18.36 7.34 -18.08
CA GLN A 143 -18.38 5.87 -17.97
C GLN A 143 -17.04 5.24 -18.40
N LYS A 144 -16.50 5.66 -19.55
CA LYS A 144 -15.19 5.17 -20.03
C LYS A 144 -14.07 5.50 -19.05
N LEU A 145 -14.09 6.72 -18.50
CA LEU A 145 -13.12 7.14 -17.49
C LEU A 145 -13.25 6.31 -16.22
N LYS A 146 -14.46 6.10 -15.72
CA LYS A 146 -14.74 5.26 -14.55
C LYS A 146 -14.28 3.82 -14.77
N GLN A 147 -14.67 3.18 -15.88
CA GLN A 147 -14.26 1.81 -16.24
C GLN A 147 -12.73 1.67 -16.34
N LYS A 148 -12.05 2.67 -16.92
CA LYS A 148 -10.59 2.71 -16.96
C LYS A 148 -10.02 2.76 -15.54
N ARG A 149 -10.52 3.65 -14.69
CA ARG A 149 -10.08 3.76 -13.28
C ARG A 149 -10.35 2.48 -12.49
N GLU A 150 -11.49 1.83 -12.69
CA GLU A 150 -11.81 0.52 -12.08
C GLU A 150 -10.86 -0.59 -12.54
N SER A 151 -10.50 -0.61 -13.83
CA SER A 151 -9.55 -1.60 -14.35
C SER A 151 -8.12 -1.37 -13.86
N GLU A 152 -7.75 -0.14 -13.57
CA GLU A 152 -6.43 0.26 -13.07
C GLU A 152 -6.33 0.24 -11.54
N ASN A 153 -7.47 0.36 -10.83
CA ASN A 153 -7.54 0.37 -9.38
C ASN A 153 -8.08 -0.95 -8.83
N LEU A 154 -7.52 -1.40 -7.72
CA LEU A 154 -7.97 -2.61 -7.02
C LEU A 154 -8.93 -2.31 -5.85
N TYR A 155 -9.32 -1.06 -5.67
CA TYR A 155 -10.24 -0.58 -4.63
C TYR A 155 -11.43 0.14 -5.27
N ASP A 156 -12.49 0.29 -4.50
CA ASP A 156 -13.69 0.98 -4.96
C ASP A 156 -13.42 2.47 -5.21
N LEU A 157 -13.96 2.97 -6.30
CA LEU A 157 -13.84 4.38 -6.63
C LEU A 157 -14.70 5.22 -5.69
N MET A 158 -14.13 6.31 -5.19
CA MET A 158 -14.85 7.30 -4.39
C MET A 158 -15.21 8.52 -5.24
N PRO A 159 -16.31 9.23 -4.92
CA PRO A 159 -16.59 10.54 -5.50
C PRO A 159 -15.44 11.52 -5.26
N SER A 160 -15.35 12.55 -6.10
CA SER A 160 -14.33 13.59 -5.96
C SER A 160 -14.34 14.21 -4.55
N ARG A 161 -13.19 14.75 -4.13
CA ARG A 161 -13.07 15.37 -2.80
C ARG A 161 -14.08 16.49 -2.60
N GLU A 162 -14.31 17.30 -3.62
CA GLU A 162 -15.28 18.38 -3.56
C GLU A 162 -16.70 17.85 -3.34
N MET A 163 -17.07 16.76 -4.03
CA MET A 163 -18.37 16.10 -3.82
C MET A 163 -18.47 15.52 -2.41
N ARG A 164 -17.43 14.85 -1.92
CA ARG A 164 -17.38 14.31 -0.53
C ARG A 164 -17.56 15.44 0.51
N ARG A 165 -16.87 16.58 0.34
CA ARG A 165 -17.04 17.76 1.20
C ARG A 165 -18.46 18.34 1.14
N ALA A 166 -19.07 18.38 -0.04
CA ALA A 166 -20.45 18.83 -0.17
C ALA A 166 -21.42 17.90 0.57
N ILE A 167 -21.21 16.59 0.46
CA ILE A 167 -21.96 15.58 1.20
C ILE A 167 -21.78 15.77 2.73
N GLU A 168 -20.56 15.92 3.20
CA GLU A 168 -20.27 16.14 4.64
C GLU A 168 -20.90 17.44 5.15
N LYS A 169 -20.93 18.50 4.35
CA LYS A 169 -21.53 19.76 4.70
C LYS A 169 -23.06 19.68 4.82
N VAL A 170 -23.71 18.95 3.93
CA VAL A 170 -25.18 18.76 3.94
C VAL A 170 -25.60 17.81 5.05
N THR A 171 -24.90 16.69 5.18
CA THR A 171 -25.26 15.63 6.15
C THR A 171 -24.78 15.92 7.57
N GLN A 172 -23.88 16.90 7.76
CA GLN A 172 -23.18 17.18 9.02
C GLN A 172 -22.43 15.97 9.58
N ARG A 173 -22.00 15.05 8.71
CA ARG A 173 -21.34 13.79 9.07
C ARG A 173 -20.18 13.51 8.11
N LYS A 174 -19.14 12.84 8.62
CA LYS A 174 -17.99 12.46 7.78
C LYS A 174 -18.41 11.43 6.72
N PHE A 175 -17.99 11.64 5.48
CA PHE A 175 -18.33 10.78 4.34
C PHE A 175 -18.05 9.30 4.62
N LYS A 176 -16.90 9.00 5.22
CA LYS A 176 -16.52 7.63 5.59
C LYS A 176 -17.52 6.97 6.54
N VAL A 177 -18.06 7.72 7.51
CA VAL A 177 -19.04 7.20 8.45
C VAL A 177 -20.35 6.88 7.72
N LEU A 178 -20.75 7.73 6.77
CA LEU A 178 -21.94 7.53 5.95
C LEU A 178 -21.81 6.26 5.08
N VAL A 179 -20.67 6.08 4.42
CA VAL A 179 -20.36 4.88 3.62
C VAL A 179 -20.41 3.63 4.50
N LEU A 180 -19.75 3.65 5.66
CA LEU A 180 -19.75 2.51 6.59
C LEU A 180 -21.15 2.17 7.10
N GLU A 181 -22.02 3.16 7.35
CA GLU A 181 -23.40 2.92 7.78
C GLU A 181 -24.28 2.42 6.64
N THR A 182 -24.11 2.96 5.43
CA THR A 182 -24.81 2.45 4.24
C THR A 182 -24.40 1.01 3.98
N HIS A 183 -23.12 0.68 4.08
CA HIS A 183 -22.66 -0.69 4.02
C HIS A 183 -23.23 -1.56 5.15
N LYS A 184 -23.28 -1.08 6.40
CA LYS A 184 -23.91 -1.80 7.51
C LYS A 184 -25.41 -2.03 7.29
N ASN A 185 -26.12 -1.04 6.77
CA ASN A 185 -27.57 -1.14 6.50
C ASN A 185 -27.87 -2.04 5.30
N ALA A 186 -27.05 -1.98 4.26
CA ALA A 186 -27.09 -2.91 3.12
C ALA A 186 -26.68 -4.33 3.53
N MET A 187 -25.74 -4.47 4.48
CA MET A 187 -25.25 -5.75 5.01
C MET A 187 -26.26 -6.51 5.86
N GLY A 188 -27.34 -5.89 6.33
CA GLY A 188 -28.41 -6.61 7.03
C GLY A 188 -29.07 -7.70 6.18
N ASN A 189 -28.99 -7.58 4.83
CA ASN A 189 -29.60 -8.48 3.85
C ASN A 189 -28.61 -9.19 2.92
N LEU A 190 -27.29 -8.98 3.09
CA LEU A 190 -26.26 -9.59 2.24
C LEU A 190 -25.66 -10.84 2.88
N ASP A 191 -25.30 -11.80 2.04
CA ASP A 191 -24.50 -12.97 2.39
C ASP A 191 -23.22 -12.53 3.15
N PRO A 192 -22.86 -13.18 4.27
CA PRO A 192 -21.62 -12.90 4.99
C PRO A 192 -20.36 -12.84 4.11
N SER A 193 -20.33 -13.57 2.99
CA SER A 193 -19.24 -13.55 2.01
C SER A 193 -19.09 -12.22 1.27
N GLN A 194 -20.12 -11.39 1.20
CA GLN A 194 -20.13 -10.09 0.53
C GLN A 194 -19.76 -8.92 1.46
N ARG A 195 -19.49 -9.21 2.74
CA ARG A 195 -19.25 -8.18 3.77
C ARG A 195 -17.79 -7.75 3.88
N ASP A 196 -16.89 -8.46 3.23
CA ASP A 196 -15.45 -8.21 3.35
C ASP A 196 -14.86 -7.74 2.01
N ASP A 197 -14.75 -6.42 1.86
CA ASP A 197 -14.20 -5.74 0.70
C ASP A 197 -12.74 -6.17 0.41
N ILE A 198 -11.92 -6.41 1.44
CA ILE A 198 -10.53 -6.84 1.25
C ILE A 198 -10.44 -8.25 0.68
N THR A 199 -11.35 -9.17 1.03
CA THR A 199 -11.37 -10.53 0.46
C THR A 199 -11.68 -10.49 -1.03
N HIS A 200 -12.63 -9.64 -1.46
CA HIS A 200 -12.92 -9.43 -2.88
C HIS A 200 -11.72 -8.84 -3.64
N THR A 201 -11.04 -7.89 -3.03
CA THR A 201 -9.81 -7.31 -3.59
C THR A 201 -8.73 -8.37 -3.75
N LEU A 202 -8.50 -9.21 -2.74
CA LEU A 202 -7.53 -10.31 -2.81
C LEU A 202 -7.90 -11.36 -3.88
N GLU A 203 -9.18 -11.69 -4.03
CA GLU A 203 -9.64 -12.59 -5.07
C GLU A 203 -9.44 -12.02 -6.47
N ARG A 204 -9.71 -10.72 -6.66
CA ARG A 204 -9.50 -10.02 -7.93
C ARG A 204 -8.02 -10.01 -8.32
N ILE A 205 -7.13 -9.67 -7.38
CA ILE A 205 -5.68 -9.76 -7.57
C ILE A 205 -5.27 -11.22 -7.88
N GLY A 206 -5.78 -12.17 -7.10
CA GLY A 206 -5.50 -13.59 -7.26
C GLY A 206 -5.90 -14.13 -8.65
N LYS A 207 -7.02 -13.67 -9.21
CA LYS A 207 -7.43 -14.00 -10.59
C LYS A 207 -6.45 -13.46 -11.63
N GLU A 208 -5.93 -12.23 -11.45
CA GLU A 208 -4.90 -11.68 -12.35
C GLU A 208 -3.56 -12.42 -12.19
N LEU A 209 -3.15 -12.74 -10.97
CA LEU A 209 -1.95 -13.56 -10.72
C LEU A 209 -2.08 -14.95 -11.36
N LYS A 210 -3.26 -15.57 -11.31
CA LYS A 210 -3.51 -16.87 -11.96
C LYS A 210 -3.24 -16.83 -13.46
N LYS A 211 -3.57 -15.71 -14.14
CA LYS A 211 -3.27 -15.53 -15.58
C LYS A 211 -1.76 -15.42 -15.86
N LEU A 212 -0.97 -14.97 -14.89
CA LEU A 212 0.48 -14.81 -15.00
C LEU A 212 1.24 -16.09 -14.56
N THR A 213 0.64 -16.92 -13.73
CA THR A 213 1.24 -18.14 -13.17
C THR A 213 1.95 -19.05 -14.20
N PRO A 214 1.39 -19.28 -15.42
CA PRO A 214 2.06 -20.13 -16.41
C PRO A 214 3.45 -19.62 -16.85
N TYR A 215 3.70 -18.33 -16.74
CA TYR A 215 4.96 -17.71 -17.17
C TYR A 215 6.06 -17.70 -16.10
N TYR A 216 5.73 -18.03 -14.84
CA TYR A 216 6.64 -17.93 -13.70
C TYR A 216 6.78 -19.26 -12.96
N PRO A 217 7.86 -20.04 -13.18
CA PRO A 217 8.03 -21.35 -12.56
C PRO A 217 7.96 -21.32 -11.04
N PHE A 218 8.62 -20.35 -10.39
CA PHE A 218 8.59 -20.20 -8.93
C PHE A 218 7.19 -19.84 -8.40
N MET A 219 6.48 -18.94 -9.08
CA MET A 219 5.10 -18.55 -8.70
C MET A 219 4.14 -19.74 -8.78
N ARG A 220 4.26 -20.58 -9.81
CA ARG A 220 3.45 -21.78 -9.98
C ARG A 220 3.60 -22.74 -8.79
N LEU A 221 4.81 -22.90 -8.28
CA LEU A 221 5.08 -23.71 -7.10
C LEU A 221 4.51 -23.09 -5.82
N LEU A 222 4.61 -21.76 -5.67
CA LEU A 222 4.04 -21.06 -4.51
C LEU A 222 2.52 -21.20 -4.44
N PHE A 223 1.83 -21.19 -5.58
CA PHE A 223 0.37 -21.20 -5.65
C PHE A 223 -0.24 -22.61 -5.66
N HIS A 224 0.58 -23.65 -5.75
CA HIS A 224 0.11 -25.04 -5.77
C HIS A 224 -0.78 -25.36 -4.57
N GLY A 225 -1.99 -25.85 -4.83
CA GLY A 225 -2.96 -26.23 -3.81
C GLY A 225 -3.60 -25.09 -3.03
N LEU A 226 -3.41 -23.82 -3.43
CA LEU A 226 -4.01 -22.69 -2.76
C LEU A 226 -5.28 -22.19 -3.48
N LYS A 227 -6.20 -21.59 -2.70
CA LYS A 227 -7.31 -20.79 -3.27
C LYS A 227 -6.77 -19.43 -3.73
N SER A 228 -7.40 -18.81 -4.73
CA SER A 228 -6.95 -17.55 -5.34
C SER A 228 -6.77 -16.40 -4.34
N LYS A 229 -7.61 -16.31 -3.31
CA LYS A 229 -7.49 -15.32 -2.22
C LYS A 229 -6.17 -15.41 -1.45
N HIS A 230 -5.51 -16.57 -1.45
CA HIS A 230 -4.22 -16.78 -0.77
C HIS A 230 -3.00 -16.60 -1.68
N TYR A 231 -3.18 -16.43 -3.01
CA TYR A 231 -2.07 -16.23 -3.94
C TYR A 231 -1.25 -14.98 -3.60
N VAL A 232 -1.93 -13.94 -3.16
CA VAL A 232 -1.27 -12.68 -2.76
C VAL A 232 -0.33 -12.90 -1.58
N ALA A 233 -0.79 -13.57 -0.53
CA ALA A 233 0.04 -13.90 0.63
C ALA A 233 1.25 -14.75 0.23
N ALA A 234 1.03 -15.79 -0.60
CA ALA A 234 2.10 -16.66 -1.09
C ALA A 234 3.12 -15.91 -1.95
N LEU A 235 2.68 -14.98 -2.80
CA LEU A 235 3.54 -14.15 -3.64
C LEU A 235 4.46 -13.26 -2.78
N PHE A 236 3.88 -12.51 -1.85
CA PHE A 236 4.67 -11.58 -1.03
C PHE A 236 5.60 -12.32 -0.07
N VAL A 237 5.13 -13.38 0.59
CA VAL A 237 5.97 -14.19 1.50
C VAL A 237 7.08 -14.91 0.73
N GLY A 238 6.74 -15.59 -0.37
CA GLY A 238 7.73 -16.26 -1.22
C GLY A 238 8.73 -15.28 -1.83
N GLY A 239 8.26 -14.11 -2.28
CA GLY A 239 9.11 -13.03 -2.79
C GLY A 239 10.07 -12.49 -1.72
N ALA A 240 9.60 -12.29 -0.47
CA ALA A 240 10.44 -11.83 0.64
C ALA A 240 11.57 -12.81 0.96
N PHE A 241 11.29 -14.10 0.98
CA PHE A 241 12.32 -15.13 1.19
C PHE A 241 13.29 -15.19 0.02
N ALA A 242 12.78 -15.20 -1.22
CA ALA A 242 13.62 -15.26 -2.41
C ALA A 242 14.54 -14.05 -2.53
N MET A 243 14.05 -12.82 -2.32
CA MET A 243 14.88 -11.61 -2.38
C MET A 243 15.97 -11.59 -1.30
N THR A 244 15.71 -12.16 -0.12
CA THR A 244 16.70 -12.30 0.95
C THR A 244 17.83 -13.27 0.56
N LEU A 245 17.48 -14.37 -0.11
CA LEU A 245 18.44 -15.33 -0.66
C LEU A 245 19.29 -14.70 -1.76
N MET A 246 18.68 -13.90 -2.64
CA MET A 246 19.36 -13.19 -3.73
C MET A 246 20.19 -12.00 -3.23
N THR A 247 20.79 -12.14 -2.08
CA THR A 247 21.54 -11.09 -1.39
C THR A 247 22.71 -10.52 -2.19
N ARG A 248 23.23 -11.24 -3.18
CA ARG A 248 24.37 -10.84 -4.05
C ARG A 248 23.92 -10.17 -5.34
N CYS A 249 22.60 -9.94 -5.49
CA CYS A 249 22.01 -9.27 -6.64
C CYS A 249 21.72 -7.81 -6.33
N TRP A 250 21.79 -6.99 -7.35
CA TRP A 250 21.47 -5.57 -7.29
C TRP A 250 20.79 -5.12 -8.58
N TYR A 251 20.17 -3.93 -8.54
CA TYR A 251 19.50 -3.33 -9.69
C TYR A 251 19.64 -1.81 -9.68
N LYS A 252 19.35 -1.17 -10.82
CA LYS A 252 19.26 0.28 -10.95
C LYS A 252 17.80 0.71 -11.05
N PHE A 253 17.44 1.74 -10.30
CA PHE A 253 16.06 2.22 -10.21
C PHE A 253 15.97 3.74 -10.37
N TRP A 254 14.93 4.21 -11.05
CA TRP A 254 14.80 5.61 -11.45
C TRP A 254 14.91 6.68 -10.34
N PRO A 255 14.46 6.45 -9.09
CA PRO A 255 14.65 7.45 -8.05
C PRO A 255 16.12 7.63 -7.63
N GLU A 256 16.94 6.58 -7.81
CA GLU A 256 18.36 6.56 -7.43
C GLU A 256 19.21 5.90 -8.54
N PRO A 257 19.29 6.50 -9.75
CA PRO A 257 19.86 5.83 -10.93
C PRO A 257 21.38 5.57 -10.82
N GLY A 258 22.08 6.30 -9.96
CA GLY A 258 23.52 6.12 -9.71
C GLY A 258 23.87 5.07 -8.67
N ARG A 259 22.87 4.46 -8.01
CA ARG A 259 23.07 3.55 -6.89
C ARG A 259 22.82 2.10 -7.28
N LYS A 260 23.61 1.18 -6.73
CA LYS A 260 23.33 -0.26 -6.73
C LYS A 260 22.26 -0.55 -5.65
N CYS A 261 20.98 -0.55 -6.05
CA CYS A 261 19.88 -0.84 -5.12
C CYS A 261 19.82 -2.34 -4.83
N ARG A 262 19.52 -2.70 -3.59
CA ARG A 262 19.33 -4.09 -3.14
C ARG A 262 17.87 -4.37 -2.87
N MET A 263 17.46 -5.62 -2.91
CA MET A 263 16.07 -6.03 -2.66
C MET A 263 15.81 -6.14 -1.16
N ASN A 264 14.99 -5.23 -0.63
CA ASN A 264 14.71 -5.15 0.80
C ASN A 264 13.22 -5.31 1.10
N CYS A 265 12.88 -5.90 2.24
CA CYS A 265 11.50 -6.01 2.70
C CYS A 265 11.35 -5.92 4.22
N ILE A 266 10.28 -5.27 4.63
CA ILE A 266 9.66 -5.38 5.95
C ILE A 266 8.25 -5.90 5.67
N LEU A 267 8.03 -7.21 5.83
CA LEU A 267 6.76 -7.85 5.50
C LEU A 267 5.98 -8.20 6.76
N GLU A 268 4.74 -7.77 6.84
CA GLU A 268 3.79 -8.14 7.89
C GLU A 268 2.55 -8.78 7.27
N LEU A 269 2.37 -10.09 7.49
CA LEU A 269 1.20 -10.83 7.04
C LEU A 269 0.10 -10.77 8.10
N ILE A 270 -0.95 -9.99 7.84
CA ILE A 270 -1.96 -9.61 8.82
C ILE A 270 -3.28 -10.33 8.58
N GLY A 271 -3.80 -10.99 9.60
CA GLY A 271 -5.10 -11.66 9.51
C GLY A 271 -5.58 -12.24 10.84
N ARG A 272 -6.86 -12.59 10.89
CA ARG A 272 -7.46 -13.23 12.06
C ARG A 272 -6.80 -14.56 12.39
N SER A 273 -7.03 -15.07 13.59
CA SER A 273 -6.67 -16.45 13.94
C SER A 273 -7.37 -17.42 12.98
N GLY A 274 -6.64 -18.42 12.47
CA GLY A 274 -7.20 -19.39 11.52
C GLY A 274 -7.27 -18.91 10.05
N SER A 275 -6.87 -17.68 9.71
CA SER A 275 -6.95 -17.13 8.34
C SER A 275 -5.97 -17.74 7.33
N GLY A 276 -5.16 -18.71 7.72
CA GLY A 276 -4.19 -19.36 6.81
C GLY A 276 -2.78 -18.76 6.82
N LYS A 277 -2.44 -17.87 7.76
CA LYS A 277 -1.09 -17.28 7.90
C LYS A 277 0.04 -18.31 8.02
N HIS A 278 -0.30 -19.57 8.36
CA HIS A 278 0.67 -20.66 8.48
C HIS A 278 1.47 -20.92 7.20
N ILE A 279 0.97 -20.47 6.04
CA ILE A 279 1.72 -20.49 4.77
C ILE A 279 3.10 -19.84 4.90
N ALA A 280 3.24 -18.78 5.72
CA ALA A 280 4.54 -18.15 5.95
C ALA A 280 5.50 -19.08 6.71
N VAL A 281 5.01 -19.82 7.70
CA VAL A 281 5.81 -20.82 8.45
C VAL A 281 6.24 -21.97 7.54
N ASP A 282 5.34 -22.46 6.70
CA ASP A 282 5.63 -23.58 5.79
C ASP A 282 6.68 -23.20 4.76
N LEU A 283 6.53 -22.03 4.12
CA LEU A 283 7.50 -21.51 3.16
C LEU A 283 8.85 -21.17 3.83
N TYR A 284 8.85 -20.64 5.07
CA TYR A 284 10.06 -20.38 5.84
C TYR A 284 10.89 -21.63 6.06
N LYS A 285 10.24 -22.75 6.41
CA LYS A 285 10.92 -24.03 6.64
C LYS A 285 11.63 -24.54 5.38
N ILE A 286 11.05 -24.31 4.21
CA ILE A 286 11.55 -24.81 2.92
C ILE A 286 12.57 -23.84 2.33
N LEU A 287 12.20 -22.57 2.19
CA LEU A 287 12.99 -21.59 1.42
C LEU A 287 14.20 -21.06 2.19
N MET A 288 14.15 -20.99 3.52
CA MET A 288 15.27 -20.43 4.29
C MET A 288 16.28 -21.49 4.76
N GLU A 289 16.19 -22.71 4.26
CA GLU A 289 17.15 -23.76 4.59
C GLU A 289 18.60 -23.44 4.20
N PRO A 290 18.90 -22.83 3.01
CA PRO A 290 20.28 -22.49 2.66
C PRO A 290 20.95 -21.59 3.71
N LEU A 291 20.25 -20.55 4.19
CA LEU A 291 20.77 -19.68 5.25
C LEU A 291 21.01 -20.45 6.55
N LYS A 292 20.04 -21.25 6.98
CA LYS A 292 20.17 -22.05 8.23
C LYS A 292 21.33 -23.03 8.17
N LYS A 293 21.58 -23.64 7.02
CA LYS A 293 22.72 -24.54 6.83
C LYS A 293 24.03 -23.75 6.84
N GLY A 294 24.07 -22.57 6.19
CA GLY A 294 25.25 -21.69 6.22
C GLY A 294 25.60 -21.27 7.65
N ASP A 295 24.59 -20.97 8.47
CA ASP A 295 24.78 -20.53 9.85
C ASP A 295 25.15 -21.65 10.84
N ALA A 296 24.91 -22.92 10.48
CA ALA A 296 25.04 -24.05 11.40
C ALA A 296 26.43 -24.19 12.05
N ALA A 297 27.47 -23.95 11.28
CA ALA A 297 28.86 -24.01 11.79
C ALA A 297 29.13 -22.88 12.80
N GLN A 298 28.67 -21.67 12.56
CA GLN A 298 28.83 -20.54 13.47
C GLN A 298 28.01 -20.72 14.75
N ILE A 299 26.78 -21.25 14.63
CA ILE A 299 25.93 -21.60 15.79
C ILE A 299 26.65 -22.64 16.67
N ALA A 300 27.21 -23.70 16.08
CA ALA A 300 27.95 -24.72 16.80
C ALA A 300 29.18 -24.13 17.50
N ALA A 301 29.94 -23.27 16.82
CA ALA A 301 31.12 -22.62 17.42
C ALA A 301 30.74 -21.72 18.62
N LEU A 302 29.69 -20.95 18.52
CA LEU A 302 29.20 -20.09 19.61
C LEU A 302 28.69 -20.91 20.80
N ASN A 303 27.95 -21.99 20.55
CA ASN A 303 27.46 -22.87 21.59
C ASN A 303 28.60 -23.57 22.34
N ASN A 304 29.61 -24.06 21.61
CA ASN A 304 30.80 -24.65 22.21
C ASN A 304 31.57 -23.66 23.07
N TRP A 305 31.77 -22.44 22.55
CA TRP A 305 32.43 -21.37 23.31
C TRP A 305 31.67 -20.99 24.59
N ASN A 306 30.34 -20.88 24.54
CA ASN A 306 29.50 -20.61 25.71
C ASN A 306 29.64 -21.74 26.74
N TRP A 307 29.58 -23.01 26.31
CA TRP A 307 29.76 -24.19 27.16
C TRP A 307 31.11 -24.19 27.83
N GLU A 308 32.24 -23.99 27.11
CA GLU A 308 33.59 -23.90 27.65
C GLU A 308 33.70 -22.75 28.67
N LYS A 309 33.07 -21.60 28.42
CA LYS A 309 33.06 -20.46 29.34
C LYS A 309 32.35 -20.77 30.65
N GLU A 310 31.25 -21.51 30.59
CA GLU A 310 30.51 -21.96 31.78
C GLU A 310 31.34 -22.97 32.64
N GLN A 311 31.97 -23.92 31.99
CA GLN A 311 32.80 -24.93 32.67
C GLN A 311 34.04 -24.31 33.34
N ASN A 312 34.62 -23.27 32.74
CA ASN A 312 35.83 -22.61 33.20
C ASN A 312 35.58 -21.39 34.11
N SER A 313 34.36 -21.16 34.56
CA SER A 313 33.96 -19.99 35.37
C SER A 313 34.70 -19.85 36.70
N GLY A 314 35.41 -20.89 37.17
CA GLY A 314 36.18 -20.91 38.43
C GLY A 314 37.72 -20.89 38.31
N ALA A 315 38.26 -21.02 37.11
CA ALA A 315 39.73 -21.06 36.92
C ALA A 315 40.14 -20.02 35.83
N SER A 316 41.09 -19.17 36.17
CA SER A 316 41.86 -18.27 35.31
C SER A 316 41.17 -17.82 34.02
N LYS A 317 40.92 -16.52 33.86
CA LYS A 317 40.27 -15.84 32.70
C LYS A 317 40.50 -16.61 31.40
N ASN A 318 39.43 -17.25 30.92
CA ASN A 318 39.45 -17.94 29.65
C ASN A 318 39.91 -16.97 28.53
N LYS A 319 41.09 -17.22 27.98
CA LYS A 319 41.69 -16.38 26.92
C LYS A 319 41.09 -16.64 25.55
N ASN A 320 40.13 -17.57 25.44
CA ASN A 320 39.54 -17.92 24.16
C ASN A 320 38.63 -16.75 23.67
N LYS A 321 39.04 -16.14 22.59
CA LYS A 321 38.27 -15.08 21.93
C LYS A 321 36.92 -15.65 21.44
N ARG A 322 35.84 -14.92 21.62
CA ARG A 322 34.53 -15.30 21.10
C ARG A 322 34.62 -15.52 19.58
N PRO A 323 34.10 -16.65 19.06
CA PRO A 323 34.08 -16.92 17.62
C PRO A 323 33.31 -15.82 16.86
N THR A 324 33.89 -15.32 15.80
CA THR A 324 33.26 -14.40 14.86
C THR A 324 33.04 -15.10 13.53
N GLY A 325 31.90 -14.89 12.91
CA GLY A 325 31.58 -15.47 11.62
C GLY A 325 30.23 -14.95 11.11
N ILE A 326 29.89 -15.30 9.88
CA ILE A 326 28.64 -14.89 9.24
C ILE A 326 27.50 -15.64 9.87
N PHE A 327 26.51 -14.90 10.38
CA PHE A 327 25.25 -15.41 10.90
C PHE A 327 24.11 -14.58 10.33
N ARG A 328 23.30 -15.16 9.45
CA ARG A 328 22.33 -14.43 8.64
C ARG A 328 20.88 -14.69 9.03
N CYS A 329 20.53 -15.86 9.57
CA CYS A 329 19.16 -16.21 9.93
C CYS A 329 18.92 -16.00 11.43
N MET A 330 18.52 -14.78 11.80
CA MET A 330 18.31 -14.40 13.20
C MET A 330 17.12 -15.15 13.84
N PRO A 331 17.29 -15.69 15.05
CA PRO A 331 16.16 -16.18 15.85
C PRO A 331 15.14 -15.09 16.14
N SER A 332 13.90 -15.49 16.44
CA SER A 332 12.83 -14.55 16.80
C SER A 332 13.18 -13.72 18.05
N GLU A 333 13.87 -14.30 19.01
CA GLU A 333 14.39 -13.60 20.19
C GLU A 333 15.87 -13.24 19.98
N THR A 334 16.11 -12.07 19.40
CA THR A 334 17.47 -11.58 19.16
C THR A 334 17.59 -10.16 19.70
N SER A 335 18.61 -9.90 20.50
CA SER A 335 18.88 -8.55 20.97
C SER A 335 19.40 -7.69 19.81
N ALA A 336 19.14 -6.44 19.89
CA ALA A 336 19.60 -5.48 18.92
C ALA A 336 21.13 -5.37 18.81
N ALA A 337 21.85 -5.60 19.90
CA ALA A 337 23.31 -5.69 19.83
C ALA A 337 23.78 -6.90 19.01
N ALA A 338 23.07 -8.04 19.11
CA ALA A 338 23.36 -9.22 18.30
C ALA A 338 23.01 -9.02 16.82
N ILE A 339 21.92 -8.28 16.51
CA ILE A 339 21.58 -7.92 15.13
C ILE A 339 22.71 -7.07 14.53
N ARG A 340 23.17 -6.02 15.23
CA ARG A 340 24.28 -5.17 14.78
C ARG A 340 25.56 -5.95 14.55
N GLU A 341 25.92 -6.85 15.48
CA GLU A 341 27.09 -7.70 15.35
C GLU A 341 26.98 -8.61 14.11
N ALA A 342 25.80 -9.19 13.88
CA ALA A 342 25.53 -10.01 12.72
C ALA A 342 25.66 -9.23 11.41
N GLU A 343 25.09 -8.00 11.32
CA GLU A 343 25.19 -7.14 10.14
C GLU A 343 26.63 -6.75 9.85
N MET A 344 27.40 -6.34 10.86
CA MET A 344 28.80 -5.96 10.68
C MET A 344 29.67 -7.13 10.21
N ASN A 345 29.32 -8.38 10.56
CA ASN A 345 30.07 -9.57 10.15
C ASN A 345 29.53 -10.22 8.86
N ALA A 346 28.33 -9.86 8.42
CA ALA A 346 27.68 -10.49 7.27
C ALA A 346 28.12 -9.78 5.97
N HIS A 347 29.37 -9.95 5.58
CA HIS A 347 29.90 -9.45 4.32
C HIS A 347 30.81 -10.48 3.66
N GLU A 348 30.97 -10.40 2.35
CA GLU A 348 31.89 -11.23 1.55
C GLU A 348 32.44 -10.44 0.37
N GLU A 349 33.62 -10.81 -0.09
CA GLU A 349 34.22 -10.26 -1.31
C GLU A 349 33.64 -10.97 -2.54
N ILE A 350 33.04 -10.21 -3.46
CA ILE A 350 32.50 -10.68 -4.74
C ILE A 350 33.01 -9.80 -5.87
N ASP A 351 33.63 -10.43 -6.86
CA ASP A 351 34.19 -9.73 -8.03
C ASP A 351 35.12 -8.54 -7.64
N GLY A 352 35.84 -8.66 -6.49
CA GLY A 352 36.78 -7.64 -5.97
C GLY A 352 36.08 -6.50 -5.19
N GLU A 353 34.79 -6.57 -4.95
CA GLU A 353 34.03 -5.65 -4.09
C GLU A 353 33.63 -6.36 -2.79
N ASP A 354 33.80 -5.68 -1.65
CA ASP A 354 33.27 -6.14 -0.36
C ASP A 354 31.79 -5.75 -0.28
N ILE A 355 30.91 -6.75 -0.17
CA ILE A 355 29.48 -6.54 -0.15
C ILE A 355 28.85 -7.05 1.14
N TYR A 356 27.97 -6.27 1.73
CA TYR A 356 27.17 -6.71 2.86
C TYR A 356 26.04 -7.66 2.41
N LEU A 357 25.80 -8.70 3.21
CA LEU A 357 24.76 -9.70 2.96
C LEU A 357 23.54 -9.39 3.81
N HIS A 358 22.35 -9.68 3.27
CA HIS A 358 21.14 -9.55 4.06
C HIS A 358 21.15 -10.52 5.24
N ILE A 359 20.95 -10.00 6.43
CA ILE A 359 20.46 -10.78 7.55
C ILE A 359 18.93 -10.84 7.51
N PHE A 360 18.38 -11.85 8.15
CA PHE A 360 16.95 -12.14 8.04
C PHE A 360 16.37 -12.56 9.39
N GLN A 361 15.16 -12.07 9.70
CA GLN A 361 14.41 -12.52 10.86
C GLN A 361 12.98 -12.91 10.47
N PHE A 362 12.54 -14.07 10.97
CA PHE A 362 11.16 -14.53 10.88
C PHE A 362 10.54 -14.63 12.27
N ASN A 363 9.34 -14.04 12.44
CA ASN A 363 8.57 -14.25 13.67
C ASN A 363 7.10 -14.51 13.30
N SER A 364 6.54 -15.60 13.82
CA SER A 364 5.13 -15.95 13.62
C SER A 364 4.15 -15.10 14.44
N GLU A 365 4.65 -14.28 15.38
CA GLU A 365 3.86 -13.45 16.28
C GLU A 365 4.39 -12.02 16.32
N LEU A 366 3.70 -11.11 15.63
CA LEU A 366 4.04 -9.68 15.58
C LEU A 366 4.02 -9.03 16.97
N ASP A 367 3.10 -9.44 17.85
CA ASP A 367 3.04 -8.96 19.23
C ASP A 367 4.31 -9.23 20.03
N ASP A 368 5.01 -10.34 19.73
CA ASP A 368 6.29 -10.67 20.39
C ASP A 368 7.36 -9.66 19.99
N MET A 369 7.45 -9.31 18.72
CA MET A 369 8.39 -8.31 18.24
C MET A 369 8.11 -6.95 18.89
N ILE A 370 6.84 -6.53 18.98
CA ILE A 370 6.45 -5.26 19.62
C ILE A 370 6.85 -5.25 21.11
N ARG A 371 6.71 -6.37 21.80
CA ARG A 371 7.13 -6.49 23.21
C ARG A 371 8.64 -6.43 23.37
N GLN A 372 9.39 -7.03 22.48
CA GLN A 372 10.86 -7.03 22.50
C GLN A 372 11.43 -5.65 22.19
N SER A 373 10.87 -4.93 21.22
CA SER A 373 11.29 -3.56 20.86
C SER A 373 11.17 -2.59 22.04
N LYS A 374 10.19 -2.79 22.92
CA LYS A 374 9.99 -1.95 24.14
C LYS A 374 10.96 -2.25 25.28
N LYS A 375 11.64 -3.41 25.26
CA LYS A 375 12.55 -3.85 26.34
C LYS A 375 14.02 -3.53 26.07
N GLY A 376 14.38 -3.11 24.89
CA GLY A 376 15.77 -2.98 24.46
C GLY A 376 16.29 -1.55 24.50
N TYR A 377 17.59 -1.39 24.74
CA TYR A 377 18.33 -0.12 24.58
C TYR A 377 18.49 0.31 23.12
N MET A 378 17.88 -0.39 22.17
CA MET A 378 17.96 -0.08 20.75
C MET A 378 16.59 0.04 20.12
N ASP A 379 16.50 1.08 19.37
CA ASP A 379 15.44 1.34 18.43
C ASP A 379 15.60 0.44 17.18
N ILE A 380 14.97 -0.74 17.23
CA ILE A 380 14.92 -1.66 16.10
C ILE A 380 14.21 -0.99 14.89
N GLU A 381 13.38 0.01 15.17
CA GLU A 381 12.69 0.81 14.17
C GLU A 381 13.68 1.59 13.30
N THR A 382 14.74 2.14 13.90
CA THR A 382 15.83 2.79 13.14
C THR A 382 16.50 1.83 12.17
N LEU A 383 16.71 0.55 12.54
CA LEU A 383 17.26 -0.44 11.61
C LEU A 383 16.31 -0.74 10.46
N PHE A 384 15.01 -0.86 10.73
CA PHE A 384 14.02 -1.05 9.67
C PHE A 384 13.98 0.13 8.68
N LEU A 385 13.99 1.36 9.20
CA LEU A 385 14.00 2.55 8.37
C LEU A 385 15.25 2.63 7.47
N LYS A 386 16.43 2.35 8.05
CA LYS A 386 17.70 2.34 7.32
C LYS A 386 17.82 1.14 6.39
N GLY A 387 17.39 -0.04 6.81
CA GLY A 387 17.46 -1.27 6.03
C GLY A 387 16.64 -1.20 4.74
N PHE A 388 15.56 -0.43 4.73
CA PHE A 388 14.73 -0.28 3.52
C PHE A 388 15.50 0.33 2.34
N HIS A 389 16.46 1.21 2.60
CA HIS A 389 17.31 1.85 1.58
C HIS A 389 18.79 1.48 1.68
N ASN A 390 19.16 0.52 2.52
CA ASN A 390 20.54 0.16 2.82
C ASN A 390 21.38 1.38 3.21
N GLU A 391 20.86 2.19 4.14
CA GLU A 391 21.54 3.38 4.63
C GLU A 391 22.64 3.01 5.64
N PRO A 392 23.74 3.79 5.70
CA PRO A 392 24.82 3.53 6.63
C PRO A 392 24.39 3.72 8.09
N HIS A 393 24.89 2.83 8.96
CA HIS A 393 24.68 2.86 10.39
C HIS A 393 26.01 2.76 11.15
N GLY A 394 26.39 3.86 11.81
CA GLY A 394 27.59 3.92 12.62
C GLY A 394 27.33 3.50 14.07
N VAL A 395 28.23 2.72 14.64
CA VAL A 395 28.19 2.28 16.04
C VAL A 395 29.46 2.64 16.75
N TYR A 396 29.35 3.40 17.85
CA TYR A 396 30.43 3.69 18.77
C TYR A 396 29.87 3.68 20.19
N LEU A 397 29.98 2.54 20.87
CA LEU A 397 29.50 2.38 22.26
C LEU A 397 30.69 2.17 23.19
N LYS A 398 30.71 2.87 24.33
CA LYS A 398 31.77 2.83 25.33
C LYS A 398 31.61 1.60 26.26
N THR A 399 31.50 0.39 25.66
CA THR A 399 31.49 -0.87 26.40
C THR A 399 32.62 -1.77 25.90
N SER A 400 33.20 -2.57 26.78
CA SER A 400 34.40 -3.38 26.49
C SER A 400 34.16 -4.50 25.45
N SER A 401 32.90 -4.77 25.08
CA SER A 401 32.50 -5.83 24.14
C SER A 401 31.81 -5.30 22.89
N SER A 402 31.69 -3.99 22.73
CA SER A 402 31.01 -3.41 21.57
C SER A 402 31.90 -3.36 20.35
N MET A 403 31.37 -3.77 19.21
CA MET A 403 31.98 -3.49 17.91
C MET A 403 31.88 -1.99 17.60
N ILE A 404 32.92 -1.45 16.98
CA ILE A 404 33.00 -0.05 16.55
C ILE A 404 33.15 -0.05 15.03
N GLY A 405 32.35 0.72 14.33
CA GLY A 405 32.42 0.82 12.89
C GLY A 405 31.16 1.37 12.27
N GLU A 406 31.17 1.46 10.95
CA GLU A 406 30.04 1.82 10.11
C GLU A 406 29.80 0.68 9.13
N TYR A 407 28.53 0.40 8.84
CA TYR A 407 28.10 -0.64 7.90
C TYR A 407 26.77 -0.24 7.26
N ASP A 408 26.52 -0.77 6.06
CA ASP A 408 25.22 -0.59 5.40
C ASP A 408 24.21 -1.61 5.93
N VAL A 409 23.05 -1.14 6.37
CA VAL A 409 22.01 -1.99 6.95
C VAL A 409 21.33 -2.82 5.86
N HIS A 410 21.44 -4.15 5.96
CA HIS A 410 20.80 -5.12 5.08
C HIS A 410 19.95 -6.10 5.91
N PHE A 411 18.79 -5.61 6.37
CA PHE A 411 17.94 -6.36 7.29
C PHE A 411 16.55 -6.58 6.71
N ASN A 412 16.25 -7.82 6.33
CA ASN A 412 14.94 -8.25 5.85
C ASN A 412 14.17 -8.97 6.94
N VAL A 413 12.87 -8.67 7.06
CA VAL A 413 12.03 -9.28 8.07
C VAL A 413 10.69 -9.75 7.50
N VAL A 414 10.20 -10.88 8.03
CA VAL A 414 8.85 -11.39 7.75
C VAL A 414 8.17 -11.72 9.07
N TYR A 415 7.10 -11.01 9.36
CA TYR A 415 6.30 -11.22 10.55
C TYR A 415 4.88 -11.65 10.19
N THR A 416 4.23 -12.42 11.07
CA THR A 416 2.78 -12.66 10.95
C THR A 416 2.08 -12.14 12.19
N GLY A 417 0.88 -11.61 12.03
CA GLY A 417 0.17 -10.98 13.14
C GLY A 417 -1.34 -10.86 12.94
N THR A 418 -1.97 -10.24 13.91
CA THR A 418 -3.39 -9.88 13.88
C THR A 418 -3.56 -8.40 13.55
N GLY A 419 -4.78 -7.99 13.18
CA GLY A 419 -5.10 -6.58 13.01
C GLY A 419 -4.91 -5.76 14.30
N ASP A 420 -5.12 -6.38 15.48
CA ASP A 420 -4.85 -5.74 16.76
C ASP A 420 -3.35 -5.49 16.99
N ALA A 421 -2.49 -6.44 16.62
CA ALA A 421 -1.04 -6.24 16.67
C ALA A 421 -0.59 -5.11 15.74
N LEU A 422 -1.10 -5.07 14.51
CA LEU A 422 -0.80 -3.99 13.56
C LEU A 422 -1.27 -2.63 14.08
N SER A 423 -2.48 -2.54 14.67
CA SER A 423 -3.03 -1.29 15.19
C SER A 423 -2.18 -0.68 16.32
N LYS A 424 -1.48 -1.51 17.10
CA LYS A 424 -0.54 -1.05 18.14
C LYS A 424 0.72 -0.39 17.56
N GLN A 425 1.07 -0.69 16.32
CA GLN A 425 2.18 -0.05 15.59
C GLN A 425 1.72 1.12 14.73
N ALA A 426 0.50 1.07 14.21
CA ALA A 426 -0.06 2.08 13.31
C ALA A 426 -0.49 3.32 14.11
N THR A 427 0.47 4.15 14.47
CA THR A 427 0.31 5.40 15.21
C THR A 427 0.60 6.61 14.31
N GLU A 428 0.16 7.80 14.71
CA GLU A 428 0.52 9.05 14.02
C GLU A 428 2.06 9.21 13.90
N SER A 429 2.82 8.85 14.94
CA SER A 429 4.28 8.88 14.90
C SER A 429 4.87 7.95 13.87
N SER A 430 4.37 6.70 13.75
CA SER A 430 4.85 5.74 12.76
C SER A 430 4.42 6.09 11.33
N PHE A 431 3.30 6.81 11.17
CA PHE A 431 2.90 7.40 9.90
C PHE A 431 3.87 8.50 9.48
N LEU A 432 4.17 9.46 10.38
CA LEU A 432 5.06 10.59 10.12
C LEU A 432 6.52 10.17 9.88
N SER A 433 7.02 9.18 10.62
CA SER A 433 8.38 8.66 10.42
C SER A 433 8.54 7.94 9.07
N GLY A 434 7.43 7.65 8.39
CA GLY A 434 7.39 6.89 7.15
C GLY A 434 7.61 5.38 7.34
N LYS A 435 7.55 4.87 8.58
CA LYS A 435 7.66 3.44 8.88
C LYS A 435 6.57 2.65 8.17
N LEU A 436 5.30 3.10 8.29
CA LEU A 436 4.16 2.40 7.69
C LEU A 436 4.29 2.29 6.17
N PHE A 437 4.89 3.29 5.52
CA PHE A 437 5.10 3.27 4.07
C PHE A 437 6.26 2.37 3.63
N ARG A 438 7.20 2.05 4.53
CA ARG A 438 8.29 1.09 4.29
C ARG A 438 7.89 -0.33 4.64
N THR A 439 6.77 -0.51 5.34
CA THR A 439 6.22 -1.81 5.70
C THR A 439 5.25 -2.31 4.62
N THR A 440 5.43 -3.54 4.18
CA THR A 440 4.46 -4.26 3.35
C THR A 440 3.50 -5.01 4.26
N ALA A 441 2.40 -4.37 4.65
CA ALA A 441 1.32 -5.03 5.38
C ALA A 441 0.40 -5.74 4.39
N VAL A 442 0.42 -7.07 4.37
CA VAL A 442 -0.39 -7.89 3.47
C VAL A 442 -1.60 -8.45 4.23
N PRO A 443 -2.83 -8.10 3.85
CA PRO A 443 -4.01 -8.64 4.49
C PRO A 443 -4.25 -10.09 4.08
N MET A 444 -4.77 -10.89 5.03
CA MET A 444 -5.40 -12.18 4.76
C MET A 444 -6.91 -11.96 4.64
N GLY A 445 -7.52 -12.54 3.62
CA GLY A 445 -8.99 -12.50 3.49
C GLY A 445 -9.71 -13.21 4.63
N ASP A 446 -10.99 -12.91 4.79
CA ASP A 446 -11.84 -13.62 5.75
C ASP A 446 -11.98 -15.10 5.36
N THR A 447 -12.13 -15.95 6.34
CA THR A 447 -12.40 -17.37 6.14
C THR A 447 -13.83 -17.64 5.71
N ASN A 448 -14.75 -16.69 5.95
CA ASN A 448 -16.20 -16.82 5.67
C ASN A 448 -16.79 -18.13 6.24
N TYR A 449 -16.32 -18.53 7.43
CA TYR A 449 -16.68 -19.80 8.08
C TYR A 449 -16.31 -21.06 7.28
N GLU A 450 -15.53 -20.93 6.19
CA GLU A 450 -15.00 -22.08 5.47
C GLU A 450 -14.07 -22.89 6.35
N MET A 451 -14.31 -24.17 6.45
CA MET A 451 -13.38 -25.11 7.08
C MET A 451 -12.17 -25.36 6.15
N ARG A 452 -11.01 -25.57 6.75
CA ARG A 452 -9.85 -26.06 6.01
C ARG A 452 -10.19 -27.41 5.38
N GLU A 453 -9.91 -27.57 4.10
CA GLU A 453 -10.11 -28.84 3.42
C GLU A 453 -9.27 -29.95 4.08
N ASN A 454 -9.91 -31.07 4.39
CA ASN A 454 -9.22 -32.27 4.84
C ASN A 454 -8.72 -33.00 3.58
N ARG A 455 -7.50 -32.69 3.16
CA ARG A 455 -6.85 -33.39 2.04
C ARG A 455 -5.60 -34.09 2.49
N GLU A 456 -5.32 -35.22 1.89
CA GLU A 456 -4.09 -35.96 2.12
C GLU A 456 -2.89 -35.22 1.50
N TYR A 457 -1.72 -35.43 2.09
CA TYR A 457 -0.44 -34.94 1.55
C TYR A 457 -0.04 -35.85 0.39
N THR A 458 -0.02 -35.32 -0.80
CA THR A 458 0.17 -36.08 -2.04
C THR A 458 1.63 -36.18 -2.46
N GLN A 459 1.92 -37.04 -3.44
CA GLN A 459 3.25 -37.08 -4.07
C GLN A 459 3.56 -35.77 -4.81
N GLU A 460 2.55 -35.10 -5.35
CA GLU A 460 2.70 -33.79 -5.99
C GLU A 460 3.13 -32.72 -4.98
N ASP A 461 2.56 -32.70 -3.78
CA ASP A 461 2.98 -31.80 -2.69
C ASP A 461 4.45 -32.03 -2.31
N LYS A 462 4.89 -33.30 -2.27
CA LYS A 462 6.28 -33.66 -1.99
C LYS A 462 7.21 -33.14 -3.08
N LEU A 463 6.85 -33.35 -4.34
CA LEU A 463 7.63 -32.88 -5.49
C LEU A 463 7.70 -31.34 -5.51
N ARG A 464 6.56 -30.68 -5.29
CA ARG A 464 6.51 -29.22 -5.15
C ARG A 464 7.46 -28.71 -4.08
N ASN A 465 7.50 -29.32 -2.91
CA ASN A 465 8.38 -28.91 -1.83
C ASN A 465 9.88 -29.12 -2.18
N GLN A 466 10.19 -30.21 -2.87
CA GLN A 466 11.55 -30.47 -3.40
C GLN A 466 11.96 -29.40 -4.42
N GLN A 467 11.05 -29.01 -5.32
CA GLN A 467 11.33 -27.96 -6.30
C GLN A 467 11.47 -26.58 -5.67
N LEU A 468 10.66 -26.23 -4.67
CA LEU A 468 10.84 -24.99 -3.90
C LEU A 468 12.17 -24.94 -3.16
N HIS A 469 12.58 -26.07 -2.59
CA HIS A 469 13.87 -26.20 -1.97
C HIS A 469 15.03 -26.01 -2.98
N ALA A 470 14.92 -26.59 -4.18
CA ALA A 470 15.89 -26.36 -5.25
C ALA A 470 15.95 -24.86 -5.66
N TRP A 471 14.80 -24.19 -5.76
CA TRP A 471 14.76 -22.76 -6.01
C TRP A 471 15.42 -21.93 -4.91
N ALA A 472 15.33 -22.34 -3.65
CA ALA A 472 16.02 -21.65 -2.58
C ALA A 472 17.55 -21.62 -2.78
N TYR A 473 18.15 -22.75 -3.15
CA TYR A 473 19.58 -22.83 -3.49
C TYR A 473 19.92 -22.08 -4.79
N ASN A 474 19.05 -22.13 -5.78
CA ASN A 474 19.21 -21.37 -7.01
C ASN A 474 19.29 -19.86 -6.70
N PHE A 475 18.37 -19.32 -5.92
CA PHE A 475 18.38 -17.91 -5.54
C PHE A 475 19.59 -17.55 -4.70
N ASP A 476 20.02 -18.36 -3.75
CA ASP A 476 21.21 -18.10 -2.93
C ASP A 476 22.52 -18.15 -3.77
N SER A 477 22.51 -18.87 -4.90
CA SER A 477 23.65 -18.91 -5.84
C SER A 477 23.67 -17.78 -6.87
N THR A 478 22.67 -16.88 -6.88
CA THR A 478 22.55 -15.83 -7.90
C THR A 478 23.31 -14.57 -7.52
N LYS A 479 24.00 -13.94 -8.47
CA LYS A 479 24.73 -12.67 -8.27
C LYS A 479 24.62 -11.70 -9.47
N GLY A 480 24.96 -10.43 -9.23
CA GLY A 480 25.13 -9.43 -10.27
C GLY A 480 23.93 -8.51 -10.50
N GLU A 481 24.02 -7.67 -11.52
CA GLU A 481 22.97 -6.71 -11.88
C GLU A 481 21.77 -7.41 -12.52
N ILE A 482 20.57 -7.18 -11.98
CA ILE A 482 19.32 -7.60 -12.61
C ILE A 482 18.86 -6.48 -13.55
N PRO A 483 18.85 -6.69 -14.88
CA PRO A 483 18.41 -5.67 -15.83
C PRO A 483 16.89 -5.48 -15.73
N CYS A 484 16.47 -4.36 -15.13
CA CYS A 484 15.05 -4.08 -14.87
C CYS A 484 14.56 -2.75 -15.43
N LYS A 485 15.33 -2.09 -16.32
CA LYS A 485 14.96 -0.76 -16.83
C LYS A 485 13.52 -0.68 -17.36
N PRO A 486 12.98 -1.63 -18.16
CA PRO A 486 11.60 -1.54 -18.62
C PRO A 486 10.54 -1.63 -17.49
N ILE A 487 10.85 -2.30 -16.38
CA ILE A 487 10.00 -2.31 -15.17
C ILE A 487 10.11 -0.97 -14.47
N SER A 488 11.34 -0.45 -14.32
CA SER A 488 11.60 0.85 -13.70
C SER A 488 10.82 1.97 -14.41
N ASP A 489 10.88 2.01 -15.76
CA ASP A 489 10.14 3.00 -16.55
C ASP A 489 8.61 2.85 -16.38
N ALA A 490 8.09 1.62 -16.38
CA ALA A 490 6.66 1.38 -16.17
C ALA A 490 6.18 1.79 -14.76
N LEU A 491 7.02 1.60 -13.74
CA LEU A 491 6.73 2.03 -12.37
C LEU A 491 6.85 3.56 -12.21
N TYR A 492 7.73 4.22 -12.98
CA TYR A 492 7.75 5.67 -13.07
C TYR A 492 6.43 6.22 -13.58
N ASP A 493 5.97 5.75 -14.75
CA ASP A 493 4.69 6.16 -15.34
C ASP A 493 3.49 5.87 -14.42
N TRP A 494 3.55 4.76 -13.69
CA TRP A 494 2.54 4.41 -12.68
C TRP A 494 2.54 5.43 -11.55
N THR A 495 3.72 5.74 -10.99
CA THR A 495 3.85 6.69 -9.88
C THR A 495 3.37 8.09 -10.28
N GLU A 496 3.75 8.57 -11.48
CA GLU A 496 3.30 9.87 -11.99
C GLU A 496 1.77 9.94 -12.08
N ARG A 497 1.12 8.90 -12.60
CA ARG A 497 -0.35 8.84 -12.68
C ARG A 497 -1.00 8.87 -11.31
N ARG A 498 -0.48 8.08 -10.35
CA ARG A 498 -1.03 8.03 -8.99
C ARG A 498 -0.81 9.34 -8.22
N MET A 499 0.28 10.06 -8.48
CA MET A 499 0.49 11.40 -7.93
C MET A 499 -0.54 12.39 -8.47
N LYS A 500 -0.91 12.29 -9.75
CA LYS A 500 -1.99 13.09 -10.33
C LYS A 500 -3.35 12.74 -9.70
N ASP A 501 -3.64 11.45 -9.51
CA ASP A 501 -4.86 11.01 -8.81
C ASP A 501 -4.92 11.60 -7.39
N ALA A 502 -3.83 11.52 -6.62
CA ALA A 502 -3.74 12.09 -5.27
C ALA A 502 -3.92 13.63 -5.27
N GLN A 503 -3.38 14.31 -6.29
CA GLN A 503 -3.56 15.75 -6.48
C GLN A 503 -5.01 16.10 -6.83
N GLU A 504 -5.65 15.33 -7.71
CA GLU A 504 -7.07 15.52 -8.06
C GLU A 504 -7.99 15.29 -6.86
N GLU A 505 -7.65 14.34 -5.98
CA GLU A 505 -8.34 14.08 -4.72
C GLU A 505 -7.96 15.08 -3.62
N ASP A 506 -6.95 15.92 -3.83
CA ASP A 506 -6.35 16.86 -2.86
C ASP A 506 -6.06 16.17 -1.51
N SER A 507 -5.57 14.92 -1.58
CA SER A 507 -5.28 14.10 -0.40
C SER A 507 -3.79 14.01 -0.15
N LYS A 508 -3.32 14.65 0.94
CA LYS A 508 -1.92 14.57 1.38
C LYS A 508 -1.55 13.16 1.86
N ALA A 509 -2.50 12.45 2.46
CA ALA A 509 -2.30 11.07 2.86
C ALA A 509 -2.03 10.17 1.65
N LEU A 510 -2.79 10.31 0.56
CA LEU A 510 -2.55 9.58 -0.68
C LEU A 510 -1.23 9.98 -1.34
N GLU A 511 -0.89 11.28 -1.35
CA GLU A 511 0.41 11.75 -1.86
C GLU A 511 1.58 11.03 -1.18
N ASP A 512 1.56 10.90 0.15
CA ASP A 512 2.60 10.19 0.89
C ASP A 512 2.62 8.69 0.62
N MET A 513 1.43 8.08 0.50
CA MET A 513 1.31 6.65 0.19
C MET A 513 1.84 6.29 -1.19
N VAL A 514 1.65 7.14 -2.21
CA VAL A 514 2.07 6.87 -3.60
C VAL A 514 3.59 6.79 -3.76
N LYS A 515 4.35 7.41 -2.87
CA LYS A 515 5.81 7.51 -2.98
C LYS A 515 6.56 6.18 -2.83
N ARG A 516 5.95 5.15 -2.23
CA ARG A 516 6.66 3.91 -1.85
C ARG A 516 6.26 2.63 -2.61
N PRO A 517 5.04 2.44 -3.14
CA PRO A 517 4.65 1.19 -3.80
C PRO A 517 5.56 0.79 -4.97
N CYS A 518 6.18 1.75 -5.66
CA CYS A 518 7.14 1.47 -6.73
C CYS A 518 8.40 0.74 -6.21
N TRP A 519 8.91 1.12 -5.02
CA TRP A 519 10.02 0.43 -4.37
C TRP A 519 9.67 -0.98 -3.93
N HIS A 520 8.48 -1.15 -3.35
CA HIS A 520 8.00 -2.49 -3.00
C HIS A 520 7.80 -3.35 -4.24
N ALA A 521 7.19 -2.79 -5.28
CA ALA A 521 6.93 -3.54 -6.50
C ALA A 521 8.20 -4.04 -7.19
N ILE A 522 9.24 -3.20 -7.30
CA ILE A 522 10.49 -3.62 -7.91
C ILE A 522 11.15 -4.71 -7.05
N ASN A 523 11.21 -4.55 -5.73
CA ASN A 523 11.81 -5.55 -4.84
C ASN A 523 11.12 -6.90 -4.92
N TYR A 524 9.78 -6.93 -4.86
CA TYR A 524 9.02 -8.18 -4.89
C TYR A 524 8.94 -8.83 -6.26
N VAL A 525 9.02 -8.08 -7.37
CA VAL A 525 8.92 -8.67 -8.71
C VAL A 525 10.19 -9.35 -9.16
N LEU A 526 11.37 -8.82 -8.79
CA LEU A 526 12.66 -9.27 -9.32
C LEU A 526 12.97 -10.76 -9.09
N PRO A 527 12.66 -11.38 -7.93
CA PRO A 527 12.83 -12.83 -7.77
C PRO A 527 12.02 -13.65 -8.77
N PHE A 528 10.81 -13.22 -9.08
CA PHE A 528 9.96 -13.90 -10.08
C PHE A 528 10.50 -13.72 -11.48
N VAL A 529 10.98 -12.51 -11.80
CA VAL A 529 11.63 -12.21 -13.09
C VAL A 529 12.87 -13.10 -13.26
N VAL A 530 13.73 -13.21 -12.27
CA VAL A 530 14.89 -14.10 -12.31
C VAL A 530 14.47 -15.56 -12.48
N SER A 531 13.45 -16.03 -11.76
CA SER A 531 12.95 -17.39 -11.92
C SER A 531 12.41 -17.68 -13.33
N ARG A 532 11.82 -16.70 -13.97
CA ARG A 532 11.28 -16.81 -15.33
C ARG A 532 12.37 -16.87 -16.40
N HIS A 533 13.42 -16.11 -16.20
CA HIS A 533 14.51 -15.98 -17.16
C HIS A 533 15.74 -16.83 -16.78
N TRP A 534 15.55 -17.78 -15.87
CA TRP A 534 16.63 -18.62 -15.34
C TRP A 534 17.48 -19.26 -16.42
N ASP A 535 16.86 -19.84 -17.43
CA ASP A 535 17.55 -20.56 -18.52
C ASP A 535 18.33 -19.65 -19.48
N GLN A 536 18.13 -18.33 -19.39
CA GLN A 536 18.86 -17.32 -20.17
C GLN A 536 20.12 -16.83 -19.45
N MET A 537 20.28 -17.19 -18.18
CA MET A 537 21.40 -16.76 -17.36
C MET A 537 22.61 -17.66 -17.55
N VAL A 538 23.80 -17.10 -17.32
CA VAL A 538 25.07 -17.80 -17.50
C VAL A 538 25.72 -18.02 -16.13
N LYS A 539 26.32 -19.19 -15.94
CA LYS A 539 27.17 -19.45 -14.75
C LYS A 539 28.52 -18.75 -14.92
N ASP A 540 29.00 -18.19 -13.85
CA ASP A 540 30.36 -17.66 -13.78
C ASP A 540 31.40 -18.77 -13.50
N GLU A 541 32.67 -18.36 -13.33
CA GLU A 541 33.78 -19.27 -13.04
C GLU A 541 33.63 -20.01 -11.70
N ASP A 542 32.91 -19.41 -10.74
CA ASP A 542 32.60 -19.98 -9.43
C ASP A 542 31.35 -20.87 -9.43
N GLY A 543 30.70 -21.04 -10.60
CA GLY A 543 29.47 -21.82 -10.75
C GLY A 543 28.21 -21.09 -10.28
N ARG A 544 28.27 -19.80 -9.95
CA ARG A 544 27.13 -18.96 -9.58
C ARG A 544 26.39 -18.44 -10.81
N MET A 545 25.07 -18.35 -10.73
CA MET A 545 24.25 -17.79 -11.82
C MET A 545 24.38 -16.27 -11.87
N LYS A 546 24.85 -15.76 -13.01
CA LYS A 546 25.09 -14.32 -13.23
C LYS A 546 23.90 -13.71 -13.96
N CYS A 547 23.22 -12.76 -13.31
CA CYS A 547 22.25 -11.90 -13.97
C CYS A 547 22.93 -10.97 -14.99
N GLY A 548 22.21 -10.48 -15.98
CA GLY A 548 22.65 -9.37 -16.83
C GLY A 548 22.74 -9.69 -18.31
N THR A 549 23.62 -10.56 -18.78
CA THR A 549 23.75 -10.88 -20.21
C THR A 549 22.77 -11.99 -20.63
N GLY A 550 22.03 -11.78 -21.72
CA GLY A 550 21.05 -12.71 -22.22
C GLY A 550 19.67 -12.63 -21.59
N PHE A 551 19.52 -11.77 -20.62
CA PHE A 551 18.30 -11.61 -19.81
C PHE A 551 17.52 -10.39 -20.30
N ALA A 552 16.29 -10.56 -20.77
CA ALA A 552 15.46 -9.47 -21.28
C ALA A 552 14.08 -9.44 -20.59
N VAL A 553 13.82 -8.36 -19.87
CA VAL A 553 12.50 -8.08 -19.27
C VAL A 553 11.47 -7.78 -20.36
N ASP A 554 10.27 -8.35 -20.25
CA ASP A 554 9.21 -8.21 -21.23
C ASP A 554 7.90 -7.63 -20.64
N LYS A 555 6.82 -7.73 -21.44
CA LYS A 555 5.49 -7.23 -21.07
C LYS A 555 4.87 -7.95 -19.87
N TYR A 556 5.19 -9.21 -19.65
CA TYR A 556 4.64 -9.99 -18.52
C TYR A 556 5.29 -9.55 -17.22
N ASP A 557 6.60 -9.30 -17.25
CA ASP A 557 7.36 -8.81 -16.08
C ASP A 557 6.88 -7.41 -15.67
N LYS A 558 6.65 -6.52 -16.66
CA LYS A 558 6.03 -5.21 -16.41
C LYS A 558 4.62 -5.35 -15.82
N LYS A 559 3.81 -6.26 -16.37
CA LYS A 559 2.44 -6.49 -15.87
C LYS A 559 2.45 -6.99 -14.43
N LEU A 560 3.34 -7.89 -14.07
CA LEU A 560 3.47 -8.39 -12.71
C LEU A 560 3.92 -7.27 -11.75
N ALA A 561 4.89 -6.45 -12.13
CA ALA A 561 5.35 -5.33 -11.33
C ALA A 561 4.23 -4.31 -11.05
N LEU A 562 3.46 -3.94 -12.08
CA LEU A 562 2.32 -3.03 -11.94
C LEU A 562 1.20 -3.63 -11.07
N LEU A 563 0.96 -4.95 -11.18
CA LEU A 563 -0.01 -5.63 -10.32
C LEU A 563 0.42 -5.62 -8.86
N ILE A 564 1.72 -5.82 -8.57
CA ILE A 564 2.27 -5.73 -7.21
C ILE A 564 2.18 -4.30 -6.69
N ALA A 565 2.50 -3.27 -7.50
CA ALA A 565 2.36 -1.87 -7.11
C ALA A 565 0.91 -1.51 -6.73
N ASN A 566 -0.05 -1.93 -7.56
CA ASN A 566 -1.47 -1.73 -7.29
C ASN A 566 -1.93 -2.47 -6.03
N ALA A 567 -1.50 -3.72 -5.85
CA ALA A 567 -1.81 -4.51 -4.65
C ALA A 567 -1.27 -3.82 -3.39
N HIS A 568 -0.01 -3.41 -3.40
CA HIS A 568 0.61 -2.72 -2.27
C HIS A 568 -0.11 -1.39 -1.95
N MET A 569 -0.46 -0.60 -2.96
CA MET A 569 -1.22 0.64 -2.78
C MET A 569 -2.60 0.38 -2.14
N ALA A 570 -3.31 -0.65 -2.62
CA ALA A 570 -4.60 -1.05 -2.04
C ALA A 570 -4.47 -1.45 -0.57
N PHE A 571 -3.40 -2.17 -0.19
CA PHE A 571 -3.15 -2.57 1.20
C PHE A 571 -2.80 -1.37 2.09
N GLN A 572 -1.99 -0.43 1.60
CA GLN A 572 -1.69 0.81 2.30
C GLN A 572 -2.96 1.61 2.57
N GLN A 573 -3.83 1.73 1.58
CA GLN A 573 -5.11 2.42 1.74
C GLN A 573 -6.02 1.69 2.74
N TYR A 574 -6.12 0.36 2.63
CA TYR A 574 -6.95 -0.45 3.52
C TYR A 574 -6.57 -0.28 5.00
N PHE A 575 -5.26 -0.34 5.30
CA PHE A 575 -4.78 -0.27 6.68
C PHE A 575 -4.58 1.15 7.20
N PHE A 576 -4.12 2.09 6.39
CA PHE A 576 -3.52 3.33 6.88
C PHE A 576 -4.14 4.62 6.33
N LEU A 577 -4.98 4.58 5.29
CA LEU A 577 -5.54 5.81 4.69
C LEU A 577 -6.32 6.64 5.72
N SER A 578 -7.15 5.99 6.53
CA SER A 578 -7.91 6.65 7.57
C SER A 578 -7.04 7.37 8.61
N LEU A 579 -5.95 6.72 9.02
CA LEU A 579 -5.00 7.30 9.97
C LEU A 579 -4.34 8.54 9.38
N GLY A 580 -3.94 8.48 8.11
CA GLY A 580 -3.33 9.60 7.41
C GLY A 580 -4.28 10.77 7.20
N GLU A 581 -5.51 10.50 6.78
CA GLU A 581 -6.54 11.55 6.62
C GLU A 581 -6.87 12.22 7.95
N ASP A 582 -7.08 11.43 9.02
CA ASP A 582 -7.34 11.96 10.36
C ASP A 582 -6.18 12.83 10.88
N TYR A 583 -4.93 12.48 10.57
CA TYR A 583 -3.75 13.27 10.91
C TYR A 583 -3.76 14.63 10.18
N TYR A 584 -3.89 14.65 8.87
CA TYR A 584 -3.88 15.90 8.09
C TYR A 584 -5.09 16.78 8.37
N ASP A 585 -6.26 16.22 8.65
CA ASP A 585 -7.44 16.97 9.09
C ASP A 585 -7.18 17.69 10.43
N LYS A 586 -6.56 17.02 11.40
CA LYS A 586 -6.18 17.63 12.68
C LYS A 586 -5.15 18.76 12.49
N GLU A 587 -4.19 18.60 11.60
CA GLU A 587 -3.19 19.61 11.30
C GLU A 587 -3.85 20.86 10.71
N ILE A 588 -4.76 20.71 9.75
CA ILE A 588 -5.54 21.79 9.15
C ILE A 588 -6.36 22.52 10.23
N ILE A 589 -7.11 21.78 11.07
CA ILE A 589 -7.91 22.35 12.14
C ILE A 589 -7.02 23.12 13.14
N SER A 590 -5.86 22.57 13.49
CA SER A 590 -4.91 23.22 14.41
C SER A 590 -4.33 24.50 13.81
N SER A 591 -4.04 24.52 12.52
CA SER A 591 -3.55 25.72 11.82
C SER A 591 -4.63 26.79 11.67
N VAL A 592 -5.86 26.40 11.35
CA VAL A 592 -7.02 27.31 11.28
C VAL A 592 -7.35 27.90 12.65
N SER A 593 -7.34 27.08 13.71
CA SER A 593 -7.58 27.58 15.09
C SER A 593 -6.46 28.50 15.58
N LYS A 594 -5.20 28.24 15.23
CA LYS A 594 -4.09 29.16 15.51
C LYS A 594 -4.27 30.50 14.77
N SER A 595 -4.65 30.45 13.49
CA SER A 595 -4.93 31.64 12.70
C SER A 595 -6.09 32.48 13.28
N HIS A 596 -7.18 31.83 13.67
CA HIS A 596 -8.30 32.51 14.34
C HIS A 596 -7.94 33.16 15.71
N LEU A 597 -7.17 32.43 16.50
CA LEU A 597 -6.68 32.98 17.81
C LEU A 597 -5.73 34.17 17.60
N GLN A 598 -4.88 34.10 16.58
CA GLN A 598 -3.97 35.17 16.23
C GLN A 598 -4.74 36.39 15.68
N GLN A 599 -5.70 36.18 14.78
CA GLN A 599 -6.58 37.24 14.27
C GLN A 599 -7.39 37.91 15.39
N ARG A 600 -7.96 37.13 16.32
CA ARG A 600 -8.66 37.66 17.49
C ARG A 600 -7.73 38.47 18.38
N SER A 601 -6.48 38.00 18.60
CA SER A 601 -5.47 38.75 19.37
C SER A 601 -5.11 40.05 18.67
N MET A 602 -4.94 40.06 17.35
CA MET A 602 -4.67 41.28 16.57
C MET A 602 -5.83 42.30 16.66
N LEU A 603 -7.08 41.84 16.58
CA LEU A 603 -8.26 42.71 16.71
C LEU A 603 -8.31 43.36 18.10
N ILE A 604 -8.03 42.62 19.16
CA ILE A 604 -7.99 43.15 20.53
C ILE A 604 -6.82 44.15 20.71
N LEU A 605 -5.62 43.78 20.21
CA LEU A 605 -4.44 44.65 20.30
C LEU A 605 -4.64 45.97 19.54
N ARG A 606 -5.36 45.98 18.42
CA ARG A 606 -5.67 47.22 17.65
C ARG A 606 -6.46 48.25 18.50
N GLN A 607 -7.26 47.77 19.45
CA GLN A 607 -8.09 48.64 20.35
C GLN A 607 -7.32 49.19 21.53
N LEU A 608 -6.15 48.66 21.89
CA LEU A 608 -5.32 49.15 23.00
C LEU A 608 -4.59 50.44 22.60
N PRO A 609 -4.18 51.27 23.57
CA PRO A 609 -3.27 52.39 23.30
C PRO A 609 -1.90 51.92 22.82
N ASP A 610 -1.07 52.78 22.28
CA ASP A 610 0.32 52.45 21.91
C ASP A 610 1.22 53.59 22.43
N PRO A 611 2.04 53.34 23.44
CA PRO A 611 2.31 52.07 24.13
C PRO A 611 1.23 51.70 25.17
N PHE A 612 1.15 50.40 25.51
CA PHE A 612 0.18 49.86 26.46
C PHE A 612 0.87 49.05 27.59
N THR A 613 0.12 48.80 28.65
CA THR A 613 0.60 48.13 29.87
C THR A 613 0.06 46.69 30.00
N ARG A 614 0.50 45.93 31.04
CA ARG A 614 -0.08 44.66 31.40
C ARG A 614 -1.52 44.76 31.89
N GLU A 615 -1.87 45.87 32.52
CA GLU A 615 -3.24 46.15 32.98
C GLU A 615 -4.18 46.36 31.81
N ASP A 616 -3.71 46.95 30.71
CA ASP A 616 -4.49 47.06 29.47
C ASP A 616 -4.73 45.68 28.84
N ILE A 617 -3.75 44.80 28.89
CA ILE A 617 -3.91 43.41 28.45
C ILE A 617 -4.91 42.65 29.35
N ASP A 618 -4.80 42.85 30.68
CA ASP A 618 -5.73 42.25 31.63
C ASP A 618 -7.18 42.61 31.30
N LYS A 619 -7.44 43.91 31.19
CA LYS A 619 -8.76 44.44 30.85
C LYS A 619 -9.27 43.96 29.50
N ALA A 620 -8.42 43.97 28.48
CA ALA A 620 -8.81 43.63 27.10
C ALA A 620 -9.06 42.15 26.90
N PHE A 621 -8.32 41.28 27.62
CA PHE A 621 -8.47 39.82 27.50
C PHE A 621 -9.29 39.21 28.65
N GLY A 622 -9.70 39.97 29.65
CA GLY A 622 -10.59 39.55 30.74
C GLY A 622 -9.98 38.54 31.72
N TYR A 623 -8.72 38.75 32.13
CA TYR A 623 -8.04 37.83 33.06
C TYR A 623 -8.32 38.12 34.53
N ASN A 624 -9.01 39.21 34.83
CA ASN A 624 -9.43 39.62 36.21
C ASN A 624 -8.27 39.61 37.24
N GLY A 625 -7.10 40.11 36.86
CA GLY A 625 -5.93 40.24 37.73
C GLY A 625 -5.11 38.97 37.90
N VAL A 626 -5.40 37.88 37.17
CA VAL A 626 -4.63 36.62 37.26
C VAL A 626 -3.28 36.79 36.56
N MET A 627 -2.23 37.12 37.32
CA MET A 627 -0.88 37.43 36.80
C MET A 627 -0.24 36.33 35.99
N SER A 628 -0.48 35.04 36.29
CA SER A 628 0.04 33.92 35.52
C SER A 628 -0.54 33.89 34.10
N SER A 629 -1.84 34.17 33.95
CA SER A 629 -2.54 34.24 32.66
C SER A 629 -2.08 35.44 31.84
N ILE A 630 -1.93 36.63 32.51
CA ILE A 630 -1.41 37.84 31.85
C ILE A 630 0.01 37.61 31.31
N ASN A 631 0.91 37.05 32.14
CA ASN A 631 2.29 36.80 31.74
C ASN A 631 2.39 35.78 30.62
N SER A 632 1.60 34.73 30.68
CA SER A 632 1.52 33.69 29.59
C SER A 632 1.01 34.31 28.30
N ARG A 633 0.03 35.21 28.35
CA ARG A 633 -0.47 35.92 27.18
C ARG A 633 0.58 36.88 26.62
N VAL A 634 1.23 37.67 27.45
CA VAL A 634 2.31 38.58 27.03
C VAL A 634 3.42 37.83 26.36
N LYS A 635 3.87 36.72 26.96
CA LYS A 635 4.90 35.85 26.34
C LYS A 635 4.46 35.37 24.98
N ARG A 636 3.24 34.83 24.85
CA ARG A 636 2.70 34.33 23.59
C ARG A 636 2.61 35.41 22.52
N LEU A 637 2.12 36.63 22.88
CA LEU A 637 2.07 37.75 21.95
C LEU A 637 3.45 38.22 21.49
N GLN A 638 4.49 38.08 22.34
CA GLN A 638 5.88 38.36 21.99
C GLN A 638 6.45 37.25 21.07
N ASP A 639 6.19 35.99 21.39
CA ASP A 639 6.62 34.82 20.58
C ASP A 639 5.96 34.85 19.19
N ASP A 640 4.71 35.31 19.12
CA ASP A 640 3.97 35.50 17.84
C ASP A 640 4.41 36.80 17.09
N GLY A 641 5.36 37.58 17.64
CA GLY A 641 5.88 38.81 17.00
C GLY A 641 4.88 39.97 16.92
N LEU A 642 3.80 39.94 17.71
CA LEU A 642 2.74 40.95 17.68
C LEU A 642 3.01 42.15 18.56
N ILE A 643 3.85 42.00 19.58
CA ILE A 643 4.22 43.07 20.52
C ILE A 643 5.71 43.00 20.88
N GLN A 644 6.26 44.19 21.24
CA GLN A 644 7.63 44.30 21.70
C GLN A 644 7.67 45.06 23.04
N LYS A 645 8.45 44.56 24.01
CA LYS A 645 8.66 45.25 25.28
C LYS A 645 9.62 46.42 25.11
N ILE A 646 9.22 47.62 25.58
CA ILE A 646 10.07 48.82 25.57
C ILE A 646 11.06 48.72 26.72
N ARG A 647 12.36 48.81 26.40
CA ARG A 647 13.44 48.61 27.38
C ARG A 647 14.06 49.89 27.90
N THR A 648 13.85 51.03 27.21
CA THR A 648 14.46 52.33 27.52
C THR A 648 13.49 53.47 27.31
N GLY A 649 13.73 54.65 27.91
CA GLY A 649 12.91 55.86 27.80
C GLY A 649 11.76 55.93 28.81
N GLU A 650 10.88 56.96 28.68
CA GLU A 650 9.74 57.19 29.55
C GLU A 650 8.73 56.07 29.64
N ASP A 651 8.59 55.33 28.56
CA ASP A 651 7.68 54.17 28.44
C ASP A 651 8.34 52.85 28.83
N LYS A 652 9.47 52.86 29.52
CA LYS A 652 10.17 51.63 29.94
C LYS A 652 9.23 50.71 30.74
N GLY A 653 9.12 49.44 30.29
CA GLY A 653 8.27 48.43 30.90
C GLY A 653 6.92 48.23 30.22
N LYS A 654 6.46 49.17 29.42
CA LYS A 654 5.28 49.04 28.55
C LYS A 654 5.60 48.24 27.30
N PHE A 655 4.58 47.99 26.51
CA PHE A 655 4.68 47.21 25.24
C PHE A 655 4.26 48.09 24.05
N ARG A 656 4.96 47.93 22.94
CA ARG A 656 4.62 48.55 21.65
C ARG A 656 4.00 47.52 20.76
N LYS A 657 3.02 47.90 19.96
CA LYS A 657 2.43 47.08 18.90
C LYS A 657 3.40 46.96 17.72
N LEU A 658 3.45 45.75 17.10
CA LEU A 658 4.20 45.47 15.88
C LEU A 658 3.27 45.13 14.70
N ILE A 659 1.95 45.44 14.85
CA ILE A 659 0.88 45.13 13.88
C ILE A 659 0.31 46.40 13.27
#